data_d44980641323a320defb033349da9127
#
_entry.id   d44980641323a320defb033349da9127
#
_cell.length_a   1.000
_cell.length_b   1.000
_cell.length_c   1.000
_cell.angle_alpha   90.00
_cell.angle_beta   90.00
_cell.angle_gamma   90.00
#
_symmetry.space_group_name_H-M   'P 1'
#
loop_
_entity.id
_entity.type
_entity.pdbx_description
1 polymer ?
#
loop_
_entity_poly.entity_id
_entity_poly.type
_entity_poly.pdbx_seq_one_letter_code
_entity_poly.pdbx_strand_id
1 'polypeptide(L)'
;MQIEKYYNDLNTLHINTEENRAYYMPCSDIENARKGTNDRKQVLNGEWNFMYYTCIDDVPEDFKDGNTDGFDKIPVPSCWQTQGYDRHQYTNTRYPFPYNPPYVPYDNPCGAYLTHFESDNDYRKYLNFEGVDSCFYVWVNGEFVGYSQVSHSTSEFDITDKVKNGDNILCVLVFKWCDGSYLEDQDKFRMSGIFRDVYILNRPQKHIRDYKIETDIQGKINIEIDSDTDVSFVLENEKGEIYSGDSKTITVEKPILWNAEYPYLYTLYLVTEDEVIREKIGFREIKIDDGIVFLNNKPIKMKGVNRHDSDPVTGYTISREQAEKDLKLMKQHNINALRTSHYPNAPWLMQLCDEYGFYVIAESDIEIHGTASFFGGSQAVTFGLLAQNPDWENAILDRVQRNVIRDKNRTSVCIWSLGNEGGYGVNFEKAGRWVKEYDSTRLTHYESSMWQMEGHINDTSMLDVESTMYADYKWIDKYFENPGEVVWHRVSLGKGSEYGGAGEWINLSESKLGKKEKEQMAVVKPYMQCEFIHAMGNGPGGIKEYIDRLYRYDGFFGAFAWEWCDHAIDMGDSKYFYGGDFGEYPNDGNFCVDGLVYPDRRPHTGLLEYKQAIKPFAIKSYSNIMVVENRYDFAELDDKLYFEVNGERMEFDVPPRGKKSFPRPNGDVVMVKAYQKSDTLWAKKGYEVGFEQLIVNDNVPKLEPVNADGSFEVSEQGRNITIKGNNFEYIFDKSTGNFKKLSDAVTRSVEWNVWRAPTDNDRNIMRDWINADYHREQSYVYDCTYDVTDTVTIKCHNALIPVVQRKHMDIETVWTIYANGIIDMQSSVKVGENLPVIPRFGLRFFTKGENVKYYGYGPYESYSDKHLCTYLDEFNTTVSDMYEPYIKPQENGSHFGTRYVETENIRVSSDTPFSFSA
;
A
#
# COMPACT_ATOMS: atom_id res chain seq x y z
N MET A 1 0.79 -3.88 42.03
CA MET A 1 2.18 -4.38 41.97
C MET A 1 3.16 -3.21 41.96
N GLN A 2 4.27 -3.32 42.70
CA GLN A 2 5.33 -2.30 42.66
C GLN A 2 6.45 -2.77 41.72
N ILE A 3 6.77 -1.93 40.71
CA ILE A 3 7.86 -2.13 39.76
C ILE A 3 8.62 -0.82 39.55
N GLU A 4 9.86 -0.90 39.09
CA GLU A 4 10.58 0.27 38.58
C GLU A 4 9.90 0.77 37.30
N LYS A 5 9.71 2.11 37.20
CA LYS A 5 8.94 2.71 36.09
C LYS A 5 9.81 2.97 34.84
N TYR A 6 10.47 1.93 34.34
CA TYR A 6 11.30 2.03 33.13
C TYR A 6 10.53 2.56 31.93
N TYR A 7 9.22 2.31 31.85
CA TYR A 7 8.34 2.75 30.77
C TYR A 7 8.11 4.28 30.71
N ASN A 8 8.73 5.07 31.58
CA ASN A 8 8.72 6.53 31.62
C ASN A 8 10.14 7.11 31.72
N ASP A 9 11.18 6.36 31.39
CA ASP A 9 12.58 6.74 31.55
C ASP A 9 13.38 6.55 30.27
N LEU A 10 13.59 7.62 29.53
CA LEU A 10 14.36 7.63 28.25
C LEU A 10 15.80 7.12 28.38
N ASN A 11 16.34 7.00 29.59
CA ASN A 11 17.67 6.45 29.82
C ASN A 11 17.64 4.92 29.94
N THR A 12 16.45 4.32 30.04
CA THR A 12 16.29 2.89 30.31
C THR A 12 15.38 2.26 29.23
N LEU A 13 15.94 2.03 28.06
CA LEU A 13 15.19 1.37 26.95
C LEU A 13 15.08 -0.13 27.18
N HIS A 14 16.10 -0.75 27.77
CA HIS A 14 16.20 -2.19 27.99
C HIS A 14 16.95 -2.50 29.28
N ILE A 15 16.58 -3.58 29.97
CA ILE A 15 17.27 -4.13 31.14
C ILE A 15 17.54 -5.61 30.89
N ASN A 16 18.79 -6.01 31.00
CA ASN A 16 19.26 -7.39 30.88
C ASN A 16 18.89 -8.07 29.53
N THR A 17 18.60 -7.30 28.48
CA THR A 17 18.51 -7.86 27.14
C THR A 17 19.92 -8.17 26.61
N GLU A 18 20.01 -9.20 25.80
CA GLU A 18 21.20 -9.47 25.00
C GLU A 18 21.40 -8.38 23.93
N GLU A 19 22.65 -8.22 23.46
CA GLU A 19 22.95 -7.32 22.34
C GLU A 19 22.22 -7.76 21.08
N ASN A 20 21.86 -6.79 20.22
CA ASN A 20 21.22 -7.05 18.95
C ASN A 20 22.10 -7.91 18.04
N ARG A 21 21.50 -8.85 17.34
CA ARG A 21 22.17 -9.77 16.41
C ARG A 21 21.35 -10.02 15.14
N ALA A 22 22.00 -10.60 14.15
CA ALA A 22 21.29 -11.09 12.96
C ALA A 22 20.24 -12.12 13.34
N TYR A 23 19.13 -12.13 12.60
CA TYR A 23 18.11 -13.17 12.77
C TYR A 23 18.55 -14.46 12.13
N TYR A 24 18.62 -15.52 12.90
CA TYR A 24 18.89 -16.88 12.47
C TYR A 24 18.32 -17.91 13.46
N MET A 25 18.12 -19.15 12.99
CA MET A 25 17.70 -20.28 13.80
C MET A 25 18.79 -21.36 13.76
N PRO A 26 19.38 -21.70 14.92
CA PRO A 26 20.38 -22.75 14.99
C PRO A 26 19.76 -24.15 14.93
N CYS A 27 20.53 -25.10 14.40
CA CYS A 27 20.23 -26.52 14.35
C CYS A 27 21.31 -27.31 15.10
N SER A 28 21.02 -28.51 15.53
CA SER A 28 22.02 -29.36 16.20
C SER A 28 23.14 -29.85 15.27
N ASP A 29 22.82 -30.07 14.01
CA ASP A 29 23.74 -30.62 13.02
C ASP A 29 23.36 -30.20 11.57
N ILE A 30 24.23 -30.54 10.62
CA ILE A 30 24.06 -30.20 9.21
C ILE A 30 22.91 -30.94 8.52
N GLU A 31 22.52 -32.15 9.01
CA GLU A 31 21.40 -32.87 8.41
C GLU A 31 20.07 -32.20 8.77
N ASN A 32 19.92 -31.76 10.01
CA ASN A 32 18.78 -31.00 10.47
C ASN A 32 18.73 -29.64 9.78
N ALA A 33 19.86 -28.97 9.63
CA ALA A 33 19.95 -27.71 8.90
C ALA A 33 19.54 -27.87 7.42
N ARG A 34 19.95 -28.93 6.72
CA ARG A 34 19.54 -29.22 5.34
C ARG A 34 18.04 -29.51 5.20
N LYS A 35 17.46 -30.19 6.19
CA LYS A 35 16.00 -30.45 6.25
C LYS A 35 15.20 -29.19 6.61
N GLY A 36 15.84 -28.13 7.11
CA GLY A 36 15.17 -26.94 7.63
C GLY A 36 14.48 -27.16 8.98
N THR A 37 14.95 -28.14 9.75
CA THR A 37 14.44 -28.47 11.08
C THR A 37 15.16 -27.60 12.11
N ASN A 38 14.41 -26.77 12.83
CA ASN A 38 14.94 -25.88 13.87
C ASN A 38 14.86 -26.57 15.25
N ASP A 39 15.60 -27.63 15.43
CA ASP A 39 15.54 -28.50 16.62
C ASP A 39 16.15 -27.87 17.89
N ARG A 40 16.79 -26.73 17.78
CA ARG A 40 17.25 -25.87 18.87
C ARG A 40 16.21 -24.83 19.33
N LYS A 41 15.10 -24.67 18.62
CA LYS A 41 14.01 -23.75 18.94
C LYS A 41 12.91 -24.46 19.71
N GLN A 42 12.68 -24.10 20.95
CA GLN A 42 11.52 -24.49 21.73
C GLN A 42 10.45 -23.40 21.67
N VAL A 43 9.38 -23.64 20.92
CA VAL A 43 8.29 -22.68 20.74
C VAL A 43 7.41 -22.66 21.99
N LEU A 44 7.10 -21.46 22.49
CA LEU A 44 6.22 -21.23 23.63
C LEU A 44 4.84 -20.70 23.22
N ASN A 45 4.58 -20.52 21.94
CA ASN A 45 3.26 -20.14 21.43
C ASN A 45 2.18 -21.13 21.90
N GLY A 46 0.98 -20.62 22.08
CA GLY A 46 -0.17 -21.43 22.47
C GLY A 46 -1.10 -20.67 23.41
N GLU A 47 -1.90 -21.39 24.21
CA GLU A 47 -2.79 -20.75 25.16
C GLU A 47 -2.05 -20.45 26.48
N TRP A 48 -1.97 -19.16 26.83
CA TRP A 48 -1.42 -18.70 28.08
C TRP A 48 -2.52 -18.26 29.05
N ASN A 49 -2.28 -18.29 30.36
CA ASN A 49 -3.12 -17.61 31.33
C ASN A 49 -2.96 -16.11 31.16
N PHE A 50 -4.06 -15.37 31.24
CA PHE A 50 -4.08 -13.93 30.98
C PHE A 50 -5.08 -13.19 31.87
N MET A 51 -4.67 -12.02 32.36
CA MET A 51 -5.57 -11.08 33.02
C MET A 51 -5.28 -9.67 32.55
N TYR A 52 -6.32 -8.98 32.11
CA TYR A 52 -6.27 -7.57 31.75
C TYR A 52 -6.53 -6.69 32.96
N TYR A 53 -5.69 -5.70 33.18
CA TYR A 53 -5.83 -4.67 34.23
C TYR A 53 -5.84 -3.29 33.59
N THR A 54 -6.64 -2.39 34.17
CA THR A 54 -6.73 -0.98 33.71
C THR A 54 -5.58 -0.12 34.22
N CYS A 55 -4.88 -0.59 35.26
CA CYS A 55 -3.73 0.10 35.86
C CYS A 55 -2.80 -0.92 36.50
N ILE A 56 -1.52 -0.62 36.58
CA ILE A 56 -0.49 -1.43 37.30
C ILE A 56 -0.82 -1.66 38.75
N ASP A 57 -1.47 -0.70 39.40
CA ASP A 57 -1.81 -0.79 40.83
C ASP A 57 -2.79 -1.92 41.16
N ASP A 58 -3.57 -2.37 40.15
CA ASP A 58 -4.53 -3.47 40.28
C ASP A 58 -3.87 -4.85 40.13
N VAL A 59 -2.62 -4.94 39.64
CA VAL A 59 -1.88 -6.20 39.47
C VAL A 59 -1.44 -6.75 40.81
N PRO A 60 -1.79 -8.00 41.18
CA PRO A 60 -1.33 -8.64 42.40
C PRO A 60 0.19 -8.78 42.48
N GLU A 61 0.79 -8.61 43.66
CA GLU A 61 2.23 -8.79 43.85
C GLU A 61 2.70 -10.22 43.61
N ASP A 62 1.87 -11.19 43.92
CA ASP A 62 2.14 -12.63 43.75
C ASP A 62 1.90 -13.18 42.35
N PHE A 63 1.50 -12.31 41.40
CA PHE A 63 1.43 -12.68 39.97
C PHE A 63 2.75 -13.27 39.48
N LYS A 64 3.89 -12.63 39.80
CA LYS A 64 5.24 -13.08 39.38
C LYS A 64 5.62 -14.43 39.97
N ASP A 65 4.98 -14.86 41.07
CA ASP A 65 5.21 -16.13 41.74
C ASP A 65 4.33 -17.26 41.21
N GLY A 66 3.50 -16.98 40.20
CA GLY A 66 2.68 -17.97 39.47
C GLY A 66 1.20 -18.02 39.92
N ASN A 67 0.72 -17.02 40.69
CA ASN A 67 -0.71 -16.95 41.02
C ASN A 67 -1.54 -16.55 39.79
N THR A 68 -2.49 -17.43 39.40
CA THR A 68 -3.41 -17.24 38.26
C THR A 68 -4.87 -17.26 38.67
N ASP A 69 -5.17 -16.97 39.94
CA ASP A 69 -6.55 -16.92 40.41
C ASP A 69 -7.36 -15.89 39.62
N GLY A 70 -8.41 -16.35 38.92
CA GLY A 70 -9.27 -15.49 38.12
C GLY A 70 -8.76 -15.21 36.72
N PHE A 71 -7.63 -15.79 36.28
CA PHE A 71 -7.13 -15.59 34.92
C PHE A 71 -7.97 -16.35 33.89
N ASP A 72 -8.16 -15.71 32.74
CA ASP A 72 -8.68 -16.33 31.53
C ASP A 72 -7.54 -17.00 30.70
N LYS A 73 -7.88 -17.45 29.52
CA LYS A 73 -6.93 -17.95 28.53
C LYS A 73 -6.86 -16.98 27.34
N ILE A 74 -5.65 -16.75 26.85
CA ILE A 74 -5.41 -15.96 25.63
C ILE A 74 -4.44 -16.71 24.71
N PRO A 75 -4.65 -16.73 23.39
CA PRO A 75 -3.63 -17.22 22.47
C PRO A 75 -2.42 -16.29 22.45
N VAL A 76 -1.23 -16.85 22.41
CA VAL A 76 0.04 -16.15 22.15
C VAL A 76 0.67 -16.79 20.92
N PRO A 77 0.97 -16.04 19.87
CA PRO A 77 0.79 -14.58 19.74
C PRO A 77 -0.67 -14.15 19.50
N SER A 78 -1.04 -12.96 20.02
CA SER A 78 -2.29 -12.25 19.70
C SER A 78 -2.26 -10.81 20.16
N CYS A 79 -3.19 -9.99 19.63
CA CYS A 79 -3.48 -8.66 20.14
C CYS A 79 -4.68 -8.71 21.09
N TRP A 80 -4.65 -7.97 22.21
CA TRP A 80 -5.73 -7.97 23.22
C TRP A 80 -7.09 -7.60 22.62
N GLN A 81 -7.10 -6.59 21.75
CA GLN A 81 -8.33 -6.02 21.17
C GLN A 81 -9.06 -7.05 20.30
N THR A 82 -8.33 -7.94 19.63
CA THR A 82 -8.92 -9.02 18.84
C THR A 82 -9.42 -10.18 19.69
N GLN A 83 -9.05 -10.22 20.99
CA GLN A 83 -9.50 -11.23 21.96
C GLN A 83 -10.60 -10.72 22.91
N GLY A 84 -11.10 -9.49 22.67
CA GLY A 84 -12.20 -8.89 23.44
C GLY A 84 -11.76 -8.13 24.68
N TYR A 85 -10.46 -7.87 24.84
CA TYR A 85 -9.95 -7.01 25.90
C TYR A 85 -9.62 -5.63 25.32
N ASP A 86 -9.89 -4.55 26.10
CA ASP A 86 -9.74 -3.18 25.63
C ASP A 86 -10.65 -2.90 24.42
N ARG A 87 -10.48 -1.77 23.78
CA ARG A 87 -11.23 -1.39 22.57
C ARG A 87 -10.28 -1.14 21.41
N HIS A 88 -10.76 -1.37 20.21
CA HIS A 88 -10.07 -0.91 19.00
C HIS A 88 -10.03 0.61 18.96
N GLN A 89 -8.91 1.16 18.55
CA GLN A 89 -8.71 2.59 18.35
C GLN A 89 -7.82 2.79 17.13
N TYR A 90 -8.29 3.65 16.21
CA TYR A 90 -7.54 4.01 15.02
C TYR A 90 -7.20 5.49 15.02
N THR A 91 -5.93 5.82 14.88
CA THR A 91 -5.46 7.18 14.59
C THR A 91 -4.37 7.17 13.53
N ASN A 92 -4.35 8.22 12.71
CA ASN A 92 -3.33 8.48 11.71
C ASN A 92 -2.43 9.64 12.21
N THR A 93 -2.98 10.85 12.33
CA THR A 93 -2.21 12.07 12.60
C THR A 93 -2.34 12.58 14.03
N ARG A 94 -2.65 11.70 14.98
CA ARG A 94 -2.94 12.08 16.38
C ARG A 94 -2.48 11.02 17.35
N TYR A 95 -1.78 11.46 18.41
CA TYR A 95 -1.57 10.56 19.54
C TYR A 95 -2.91 10.17 20.18
N PRO A 96 -3.09 8.87 20.53
CA PRO A 96 -4.31 8.39 21.18
C PRO A 96 -4.37 8.74 22.67
N PHE A 97 -3.35 9.41 23.20
CA PHE A 97 -3.20 9.82 24.59
C PHE A 97 -2.63 11.25 24.71
N PRO A 98 -2.73 11.93 25.88
CA PRO A 98 -2.20 13.28 26.05
C PRO A 98 -0.69 13.37 25.82
N TYR A 99 -0.26 14.30 24.97
CA TYR A 99 1.16 14.52 24.69
C TYR A 99 1.87 15.21 25.86
N ASN A 100 2.69 14.47 26.59
CA ASN A 100 3.52 14.95 27.69
C ASN A 100 4.80 14.09 27.83
N PRO A 101 5.62 13.97 26.77
CA PRO A 101 6.77 13.07 26.77
C PRO A 101 7.78 13.41 27.89
N PRO A 102 8.41 12.42 28.54
CA PRO A 102 8.30 10.99 28.25
C PRO A 102 7.14 10.26 28.96
N TYR A 103 6.28 10.99 29.69
CA TYR A 103 5.26 10.40 30.57
C TYR A 103 4.05 9.94 29.78
N VAL A 104 3.60 8.73 30.09
CA VAL A 104 2.34 8.18 29.58
C VAL A 104 1.22 8.32 30.62
N PRO A 105 -0.07 8.14 30.28
CA PRO A 105 -1.17 8.20 31.23
C PRO A 105 -0.95 7.30 32.46
N TYR A 106 -1.39 7.74 33.63
CA TYR A 106 -1.28 6.96 34.86
C TYR A 106 -2.16 5.71 34.84
N ASP A 107 -3.36 5.84 34.28
CA ASP A 107 -4.31 4.76 33.96
C ASP A 107 -3.89 4.00 32.68
N ASN A 108 -2.66 3.49 32.69
CA ASN A 108 -2.03 2.78 31.59
C ASN A 108 -2.41 1.29 31.68
N PRO A 109 -3.24 0.77 30.75
CA PRO A 109 -3.63 -0.63 30.79
C PRO A 109 -2.44 -1.56 30.67
N CYS A 110 -2.55 -2.72 31.35
CA CYS A 110 -1.55 -3.75 31.27
C CYS A 110 -2.16 -5.16 31.25
N GLY A 111 -1.47 -6.08 30.58
CA GLY A 111 -1.82 -7.49 30.49
C GLY A 111 -0.80 -8.36 31.22
N ALA A 112 -1.27 -9.15 32.16
CA ALA A 112 -0.47 -10.12 32.89
C ALA A 112 -0.60 -11.49 32.24
N TYR A 113 0.51 -12.01 31.72
CA TYR A 113 0.59 -13.30 31.01
C TYR A 113 1.38 -14.31 31.84
N LEU A 114 0.92 -15.57 31.85
CA LEU A 114 1.63 -16.64 32.48
C LEU A 114 1.53 -17.93 31.68
N THR A 115 2.69 -18.58 31.51
CA THR A 115 2.78 -19.93 30.92
C THR A 115 3.80 -20.79 31.63
N HIS A 116 3.77 -22.07 31.35
CA HIS A 116 4.71 -23.06 31.84
C HIS A 116 5.54 -23.65 30.70
N PHE A 117 6.79 -23.96 30.96
CA PHE A 117 7.65 -24.64 30.00
C PHE A 117 8.60 -25.63 30.67
N GLU A 118 8.85 -26.73 30.00
CA GLU A 118 9.83 -27.71 30.43
C GLU A 118 11.24 -27.30 30.03
N SER A 119 12.21 -27.46 30.86
CA SER A 119 13.60 -27.21 30.59
C SER A 119 14.52 -28.28 31.17
N ASP A 120 15.71 -28.39 30.58
CA ASP A 120 16.87 -29.12 31.09
C ASP A 120 18.01 -28.13 31.33
N ASN A 121 19.10 -28.60 31.96
CA ASN A 121 20.29 -27.76 32.20
C ASN A 121 21.45 -28.04 31.22
N ASP A 122 21.18 -28.72 30.13
CA ASP A 122 22.21 -29.17 29.18
C ASP A 122 22.71 -28.04 28.27
N TYR A 123 21.86 -26.98 28.08
CA TYR A 123 22.09 -25.89 27.15
C TYR A 123 21.92 -24.52 27.82
N ARG A 124 22.55 -23.50 27.25
CA ARG A 124 22.17 -22.09 27.53
C ARG A 124 20.77 -21.84 26.99
N LYS A 125 20.00 -21.01 27.65
CA LYS A 125 18.60 -20.75 27.33
C LYS A 125 18.41 -19.27 27.04
N TYR A 126 18.12 -18.95 25.80
CA TYR A 126 17.83 -17.57 25.36
C TYR A 126 16.34 -17.45 25.05
N LEU A 127 15.63 -16.70 25.87
CA LEU A 127 14.22 -16.41 25.72
C LEU A 127 14.05 -15.24 24.74
N ASN A 128 13.29 -15.47 23.66
CA ASN A 128 13.07 -14.50 22.61
C ASN A 128 11.61 -14.11 22.51
N PHE A 129 11.35 -12.80 22.39
CA PHE A 129 10.08 -12.21 22.01
C PHE A 129 10.28 -11.49 20.68
N GLU A 130 9.62 -11.90 19.62
CA GLU A 130 9.76 -11.32 18.27
C GLU A 130 9.02 -9.99 18.11
N GLY A 131 8.02 -9.72 18.96
CA GLY A 131 7.28 -8.46 18.99
C GLY A 131 6.29 -8.41 20.14
N VAL A 132 6.37 -7.31 20.91
CA VAL A 132 5.48 -7.02 22.03
C VAL A 132 5.15 -5.53 22.06
N ASP A 133 3.90 -5.17 21.95
CA ASP A 133 3.43 -3.77 21.92
C ASP A 133 2.82 -3.39 23.29
N SER A 134 3.36 -2.37 23.98
CA SER A 134 4.46 -1.48 23.62
C SER A 134 5.75 -1.73 24.39
N CYS A 135 5.68 -2.17 25.66
CA CYS A 135 6.83 -2.56 26.49
C CYS A 135 6.43 -3.64 27.49
N PHE A 136 7.41 -4.34 28.04
CA PHE A 136 7.11 -5.47 28.92
C PHE A 136 8.21 -5.79 29.91
N TYR A 137 7.79 -6.43 31.02
CA TYR A 137 8.63 -6.96 32.10
C TYR A 137 8.53 -8.48 32.11
N VAL A 138 9.64 -9.17 32.43
CA VAL A 138 9.75 -10.63 32.38
C VAL A 138 10.25 -11.18 33.70
N TRP A 139 9.61 -12.24 34.20
CA TRP A 139 10.06 -13.05 35.35
C TRP A 139 10.05 -14.53 34.96
N VAL A 140 11.06 -15.25 35.45
CA VAL A 140 11.13 -16.72 35.38
C VAL A 140 11.23 -17.25 36.81
N ASN A 141 10.32 -18.18 37.20
CA ASN A 141 10.26 -18.74 38.55
C ASN A 141 10.25 -17.69 39.68
N GLY A 142 9.58 -16.56 39.46
CA GLY A 142 9.47 -15.44 40.43
C GLY A 142 10.67 -14.49 40.43
N GLU A 143 11.76 -14.80 39.72
CA GLU A 143 12.93 -13.95 39.62
C GLU A 143 12.84 -13.02 38.42
N PHE A 144 13.12 -11.72 38.62
CA PHE A 144 13.15 -10.72 37.55
C PHE A 144 14.23 -11.06 36.52
N VAL A 145 13.82 -11.15 35.26
CA VAL A 145 14.70 -11.37 34.10
C VAL A 145 15.11 -10.05 33.49
N GLY A 146 14.13 -9.22 33.09
CA GLY A 146 14.45 -7.98 32.43
C GLY A 146 13.21 -7.18 31.98
N TYR A 147 13.51 -6.09 31.26
CA TYR A 147 12.56 -5.17 30.64
C TYR A 147 12.96 -4.85 29.21
N SER A 148 12.00 -4.67 28.33
CA SER A 148 12.26 -4.22 26.96
C SER A 148 11.10 -3.42 26.40
N GLN A 149 11.40 -2.59 25.39
CA GLN A 149 10.46 -1.85 24.55
C GLN A 149 10.87 -1.94 23.08
N VAL A 150 10.24 -1.18 22.18
CA VAL A 150 10.32 -1.24 20.72
C VAL A 150 9.49 -2.38 20.18
N SER A 151 8.23 -2.07 19.84
CA SER A 151 7.17 -3.06 19.63
C SER A 151 7.47 -4.09 18.55
N HIS A 152 8.11 -3.69 17.44
CA HIS A 152 8.33 -4.55 16.27
C HIS A 152 9.75 -5.12 16.19
N SER A 153 10.49 -5.11 17.29
CA SER A 153 11.85 -5.62 17.37
C SER A 153 11.96 -6.81 18.29
N THR A 154 12.89 -7.73 17.95
CA THR A 154 13.18 -8.90 18.80
C THR A 154 13.85 -8.47 20.09
N SER A 155 13.38 -8.98 21.23
CA SER A 155 14.02 -8.87 22.53
C SER A 155 14.46 -10.26 22.98
N GLU A 156 15.76 -10.42 23.27
CA GLU A 156 16.38 -11.67 23.70
C GLU A 156 16.94 -11.52 25.12
N PHE A 157 16.70 -12.52 25.98
CA PHE A 157 17.16 -12.57 27.37
C PHE A 157 17.86 -13.89 27.66
N ASP A 158 19.05 -13.87 28.28
CA ASP A 158 19.65 -15.07 28.85
C ASP A 158 18.95 -15.46 30.14
N ILE A 159 18.26 -16.56 30.14
CA ILE A 159 17.53 -17.12 31.29
C ILE A 159 18.21 -18.37 31.87
N THR A 160 19.43 -18.68 31.43
CA THR A 160 20.13 -19.93 31.78
C THR A 160 20.21 -20.15 33.29
N ASP A 161 20.53 -19.11 34.05
CA ASP A 161 20.67 -19.19 35.52
C ASP A 161 19.31 -19.07 36.25
N LYS A 162 18.19 -18.85 35.54
CA LYS A 162 16.84 -18.70 36.11
C LYS A 162 15.99 -19.96 35.94
N VAL A 163 16.37 -20.84 35.01
CA VAL A 163 15.63 -22.10 34.77
C VAL A 163 16.10 -23.21 35.68
N LYS A 164 15.19 -24.12 35.94
CA LYS A 164 15.45 -25.40 36.68
C LYS A 164 15.08 -26.57 35.79
N ASN A 165 15.60 -27.77 36.13
CA ASN A 165 15.17 -28.99 35.48
C ASN A 165 13.67 -29.25 35.72
N GLY A 166 12.92 -29.60 34.69
CA GLY A 166 11.50 -29.82 34.70
C GLY A 166 10.71 -28.54 34.46
N ASP A 167 9.57 -28.41 35.12
CA ASP A 167 8.61 -27.34 34.92
C ASP A 167 9.09 -25.99 35.43
N ASN A 168 8.98 -24.96 34.60
CA ASN A 168 9.33 -23.58 34.89
C ASN A 168 8.13 -22.68 34.60
N ILE A 169 8.03 -21.56 35.33
CA ILE A 169 6.98 -20.57 35.20
C ILE A 169 7.57 -19.34 34.51
N LEU A 170 6.94 -18.90 33.44
CA LEU A 170 7.24 -17.64 32.75
C LEU A 170 6.07 -16.67 32.99
N CYS A 171 6.36 -15.52 33.58
CA CYS A 171 5.43 -14.42 33.76
C CYS A 171 5.89 -13.22 32.94
N VAL A 172 4.95 -12.58 32.23
CA VAL A 172 5.20 -11.39 31.41
C VAL A 172 4.12 -10.35 31.72
N LEU A 173 4.53 -9.13 32.02
CA LEU A 173 3.62 -8.00 32.19
C LEU A 173 3.83 -7.02 31.05
N VAL A 174 2.83 -6.87 30.20
CA VAL A 174 2.86 -5.98 29.02
C VAL A 174 2.07 -4.72 29.31
N PHE A 175 2.61 -3.56 28.97
CA PHE A 175 1.94 -2.25 29.07
C PHE A 175 1.46 -1.77 27.71
N LYS A 176 0.30 -1.10 27.69
CA LYS A 176 -0.26 -0.49 26.47
C LYS A 176 0.59 0.68 25.98
N TRP A 177 1.11 1.50 26.89
CA TRP A 177 1.87 2.69 26.57
C TRP A 177 3.20 2.74 27.33
N CYS A 178 4.23 3.25 26.66
CA CYS A 178 5.50 3.61 27.26
C CYS A 178 6.04 4.89 26.61
N ASP A 179 7.15 5.42 27.08
CA ASP A 179 7.84 6.55 26.44
C ASP A 179 8.14 6.28 24.96
N GLY A 180 8.46 5.03 24.61
CA GLY A 180 8.62 4.58 23.23
C GLY A 180 7.38 4.79 22.34
N SER A 181 6.17 4.82 22.91
CA SER A 181 4.92 5.05 22.15
C SER A 181 4.85 6.43 21.48
N TYR A 182 5.67 7.40 21.92
CA TYR A 182 5.81 8.69 21.24
C TYR A 182 6.58 8.59 19.91
N LEU A 183 7.31 7.51 19.69
CA LEU A 183 8.01 7.20 18.44
C LEU A 183 7.30 6.14 17.61
N GLU A 184 6.16 5.64 18.06
CA GLU A 184 5.38 4.58 17.39
C GLU A 184 3.95 5.08 17.07
N ASP A 185 3.87 6.25 16.42
CA ASP A 185 2.62 6.91 16.06
C ASP A 185 2.20 6.65 14.61
N GLN A 186 2.40 5.40 14.15
CA GLN A 186 2.11 4.99 12.77
C GLN A 186 0.60 5.04 12.47
N ASP A 187 0.28 5.23 11.20
CA ASP A 187 -1.08 5.20 10.65
C ASP A 187 -1.66 3.78 10.66
N LYS A 188 -2.14 3.36 11.82
CA LYS A 188 -2.71 2.02 12.03
C LYS A 188 -3.61 1.95 13.27
N PHE A 189 -4.37 0.86 13.41
CA PHE A 189 -5.03 0.57 14.69
C PHE A 189 -4.01 0.49 15.83
N ARG A 190 -4.40 0.94 17.01
CA ARG A 190 -3.58 0.84 18.26
C ARG A 190 -3.96 -0.46 18.94
N MET A 191 -3.11 -1.46 18.81
CA MET A 191 -3.29 -2.78 19.42
C MET A 191 -2.12 -3.07 20.35
N SER A 192 -2.32 -3.99 21.27
CA SER A 192 -1.33 -4.30 22.30
C SER A 192 -1.26 -5.79 22.58
N GLY A 193 -0.17 -6.24 23.16
CA GLY A 193 0.03 -7.63 23.56
C GLY A 193 1.29 -8.26 22.98
N ILE A 194 1.45 -9.55 23.21
CA ILE A 194 2.51 -10.37 22.62
C ILE A 194 2.00 -10.83 21.24
N PHE A 195 2.34 -10.08 20.18
CA PHE A 195 1.72 -10.28 18.86
C PHE A 195 2.58 -11.06 17.86
N ARG A 196 3.82 -11.41 18.22
CA ARG A 196 4.70 -12.30 17.45
C ARG A 196 5.21 -13.45 18.30
N ASP A 197 5.93 -14.38 17.69
CA ASP A 197 6.42 -15.60 18.31
C ASP A 197 7.19 -15.39 19.62
N VAL A 198 6.99 -16.30 20.57
CA VAL A 198 7.80 -16.46 21.78
C VAL A 198 8.45 -17.83 21.75
N TYR A 199 9.76 -17.87 21.97
CA TYR A 199 10.50 -19.14 21.96
C TYR A 199 11.78 -19.06 22.79
N ILE A 200 12.31 -20.22 23.14
CA ILE A 200 13.63 -20.40 23.75
C ILE A 200 14.57 -21.01 22.73
N LEU A 201 15.76 -20.42 22.54
CA LEU A 201 16.86 -21.02 21.83
C LEU A 201 17.73 -21.80 22.81
N ASN A 202 17.84 -23.11 22.58
CA ASN A 202 18.70 -24.02 23.33
C ASN A 202 20.09 -24.03 22.67
N ARG A 203 21.04 -23.26 23.20
CA ARG A 203 22.37 -23.06 22.63
C ARG A 203 23.45 -23.88 23.35
N PRO A 204 24.44 -24.39 22.65
CA PRO A 204 25.65 -24.94 23.30
C PRO A 204 26.30 -23.91 24.21
N GLN A 205 27.14 -24.36 25.16
CA GLN A 205 27.90 -23.44 26.02
C GLN A 205 28.75 -22.47 25.20
N LYS A 206 29.36 -22.98 24.10
CA LYS A 206 30.07 -22.20 23.09
C LYS A 206 29.28 -22.21 21.79
N HIS A 207 29.04 -21.02 21.25
CA HIS A 207 28.17 -20.88 20.09
C HIS A 207 28.49 -19.62 19.27
N ILE A 208 27.88 -19.50 18.10
CA ILE A 208 27.95 -18.29 17.28
C ILE A 208 26.98 -17.26 17.85
N ARG A 209 27.49 -16.10 18.31
CA ARG A 209 26.63 -15.03 18.82
C ARG A 209 26.02 -14.23 17.69
N ASP A 210 26.84 -13.78 16.74
CA ASP A 210 26.43 -12.96 15.61
C ASP A 210 27.33 -13.16 14.40
N TYR A 211 26.85 -12.73 13.24
CA TYR A 211 27.67 -12.72 12.01
C TYR A 211 27.13 -11.70 11.02
N LYS A 212 28.02 -11.21 10.13
CA LYS A 212 27.70 -10.35 9.02
C LYS A 212 28.24 -10.95 7.73
N ILE A 213 27.40 -11.05 6.71
CA ILE A 213 27.75 -11.62 5.41
C ILE A 213 27.68 -10.51 4.36
N GLU A 214 28.77 -10.29 3.66
CA GLU A 214 28.84 -9.38 2.52
C GLU A 214 29.20 -10.17 1.26
N THR A 215 28.47 -9.94 0.19
CA THR A 215 28.67 -10.56 -1.12
C THR A 215 28.96 -9.52 -2.18
N ASP A 216 29.76 -9.89 -3.19
CA ASP A 216 29.96 -9.05 -4.35
C ASP A 216 29.61 -9.78 -5.67
N ILE A 217 29.55 -9.03 -6.76
CA ILE A 217 29.19 -9.58 -8.08
C ILE A 217 30.33 -10.39 -8.73
N GLN A 218 31.55 -10.36 -8.16
CA GLN A 218 32.66 -11.18 -8.54
C GLN A 218 32.60 -12.58 -7.90
N GLY A 219 31.67 -12.78 -6.96
CA GLY A 219 31.44 -14.05 -6.30
C GLY A 219 32.21 -14.23 -4.98
N LYS A 220 32.71 -13.15 -4.40
CA LYS A 220 33.39 -13.19 -3.11
C LYS A 220 32.32 -13.05 -2.01
N ILE A 221 32.47 -13.86 -0.95
CA ILE A 221 31.73 -13.78 0.29
C ILE A 221 32.73 -13.45 1.39
N ASN A 222 32.52 -12.35 2.09
CA ASN A 222 33.21 -12.00 3.32
C ASN A 222 32.28 -12.26 4.49
N ILE A 223 32.81 -12.92 5.54
CA ILE A 223 32.06 -13.27 6.74
C ILE A 223 32.78 -12.69 7.95
N GLU A 224 32.15 -11.73 8.60
CA GLU A 224 32.50 -11.29 9.94
C GLU A 224 31.72 -12.16 10.92
N ILE A 225 32.39 -12.65 11.96
CA ILE A 225 31.75 -13.57 12.91
C ILE A 225 32.14 -13.25 14.33
N ASP A 226 31.15 -13.22 15.19
CA ASP A 226 31.27 -13.18 16.64
C ASP A 226 30.93 -14.55 17.20
N SER A 227 31.95 -15.27 17.69
CA SER A 227 31.81 -16.64 18.18
C SER A 227 32.87 -16.96 19.20
N ASP A 228 32.52 -17.71 20.21
CA ASP A 228 33.48 -18.22 21.24
C ASP A 228 33.98 -19.64 20.91
N THR A 229 33.73 -20.12 19.68
CA THR A 229 34.21 -21.41 19.17
C THR A 229 34.68 -21.31 17.72
N ASP A 230 35.41 -22.29 17.23
CA ASP A 230 35.85 -22.38 15.85
C ASP A 230 34.66 -22.62 14.91
N VAL A 231 34.60 -21.87 13.80
CA VAL A 231 33.54 -21.96 12.81
C VAL A 231 34.10 -22.33 11.45
N SER A 232 33.51 -23.31 10.82
CA SER A 232 33.77 -23.69 9.43
C SER A 232 32.58 -23.33 8.55
N PHE A 233 32.80 -23.14 7.27
CA PHE A 233 31.80 -22.69 6.30
C PHE A 233 31.62 -23.69 5.18
N VAL A 234 30.38 -23.99 4.85
CA VAL A 234 29.98 -24.79 3.69
C VAL A 234 28.98 -24.02 2.87
N LEU A 235 29.27 -23.75 1.63
CA LEU A 235 28.35 -23.10 0.69
C LEU A 235 27.86 -24.12 -0.32
N GLU A 236 26.56 -24.18 -0.54
CA GLU A 236 25.91 -25.07 -1.51
C GLU A 236 25.06 -24.27 -2.48
N ASN A 237 25.09 -24.65 -3.77
CA ASN A 237 24.09 -24.13 -4.72
C ASN A 237 22.85 -25.07 -4.78
N GLU A 238 21.83 -24.67 -5.54
CA GLU A 238 20.59 -25.47 -5.69
C GLU A 238 20.81 -26.88 -6.28
N LYS A 239 21.94 -27.13 -6.95
CA LYS A 239 22.31 -28.44 -7.49
C LYS A 239 23.07 -29.31 -6.50
N GLY A 240 23.35 -28.78 -5.30
CA GLY A 240 24.15 -29.47 -4.28
C GLY A 240 25.66 -29.44 -4.56
N GLU A 241 26.14 -28.55 -5.46
CA GLU A 241 27.59 -28.31 -5.64
C GLU A 241 28.12 -27.55 -4.43
N ILE A 242 29.22 -28.04 -3.86
CA ILE A 242 29.83 -27.51 -2.63
C ILE A 242 31.04 -26.65 -3.00
N TYR A 243 31.08 -25.44 -2.43
CA TYR A 243 32.21 -24.53 -2.52
C TYR A 243 32.85 -24.42 -1.13
N SER A 244 34.13 -24.53 -1.06
CA SER A 244 34.91 -24.40 0.18
C SER A 244 35.93 -23.29 0.04
N GLY A 245 36.23 -22.61 1.13
CA GLY A 245 37.19 -21.53 1.19
C GLY A 245 37.91 -21.50 2.52
N ASP A 246 38.83 -20.57 2.68
CA ASP A 246 39.51 -20.31 3.94
C ASP A 246 38.55 -19.72 4.97
N SER A 247 38.88 -19.74 6.22
CA SER A 247 38.04 -19.55 7.40
C SER A 247 37.15 -18.27 7.47
N LYS A 248 37.28 -17.33 6.52
CA LYS A 248 36.46 -16.09 6.49
C LYS A 248 36.10 -15.61 5.08
N THR A 249 36.53 -16.31 4.03
CA THR A 249 36.29 -15.90 2.65
C THR A 249 36.02 -17.12 1.77
N ILE A 250 34.87 -17.08 1.05
CA ILE A 250 34.53 -18.08 0.03
C ILE A 250 34.48 -17.37 -1.31
N THR A 251 34.93 -18.02 -2.39
CA THR A 251 34.81 -17.47 -3.73
C THR A 251 34.10 -18.46 -4.65
N VAL A 252 33.09 -17.98 -5.36
CA VAL A 252 32.35 -18.70 -6.39
C VAL A 252 32.73 -18.11 -7.73
N GLU A 253 33.41 -18.89 -8.57
CA GLU A 253 33.70 -18.43 -9.94
C GLU A 253 32.42 -18.31 -10.74
N LYS A 254 32.14 -17.09 -11.28
CA LYS A 254 30.94 -16.77 -12.07
C LYS A 254 29.64 -17.05 -11.33
N PRO A 255 29.37 -16.35 -10.22
CA PRO A 255 28.15 -16.57 -9.45
C PRO A 255 26.90 -16.24 -10.26
N ILE A 256 25.81 -16.95 -9.96
CA ILE A 256 24.50 -16.56 -10.43
C ILE A 256 24.03 -15.43 -9.53
N LEU A 257 23.80 -14.25 -10.14
CA LEU A 257 23.47 -13.04 -9.39
C LEU A 257 21.97 -12.98 -9.06
N TRP A 258 21.69 -12.60 -7.83
CA TRP A 258 20.32 -12.37 -7.36
C TRP A 258 19.76 -11.06 -7.89
N ASN A 259 18.49 -11.08 -8.34
CA ASN A 259 17.66 -9.91 -8.61
C ASN A 259 16.19 -10.30 -8.54
N ALA A 260 15.26 -9.32 -8.56
CA ALA A 260 13.83 -9.58 -8.40
C ALA A 260 13.19 -10.42 -9.53
N GLU A 261 13.85 -10.54 -10.68
CA GLU A 261 13.41 -11.35 -11.84
C GLU A 261 13.99 -12.77 -11.81
N TYR A 262 15.19 -12.93 -11.22
CA TYR A 262 15.91 -14.19 -11.03
C TYR A 262 16.45 -14.24 -9.60
N PRO A 263 15.61 -14.57 -8.58
CA PRO A 263 15.99 -14.53 -7.17
C PRO A 263 16.78 -15.78 -6.76
N TYR A 264 17.94 -16.00 -7.37
CA TYR A 264 18.78 -17.16 -7.12
C TYR A 264 19.52 -17.04 -5.80
N LEU A 265 19.41 -18.05 -4.94
CA LEU A 265 20.03 -18.09 -3.63
C LEU A 265 20.93 -19.32 -3.47
N TYR A 266 22.07 -19.10 -2.87
CA TYR A 266 22.93 -20.14 -2.34
C TYR A 266 22.57 -20.41 -0.89
N THR A 267 22.96 -21.58 -0.37
CA THR A 267 22.81 -21.90 1.05
C THR A 267 24.17 -21.96 1.72
N LEU A 268 24.41 -21.08 2.67
CA LEU A 268 25.60 -21.05 3.50
C LEU A 268 25.29 -21.75 4.84
N TYR A 269 26.15 -22.65 5.26
CA TYR A 269 26.13 -23.25 6.58
C TYR A 269 27.33 -22.75 7.35
N LEU A 270 27.09 -22.19 8.54
CA LEU A 270 28.09 -21.87 9.55
C LEU A 270 28.10 -23.05 10.54
N VAL A 271 29.19 -23.78 10.59
CA VAL A 271 29.28 -25.07 11.29
C VAL A 271 30.28 -24.99 12.42
N THR A 272 29.82 -25.26 13.63
CA THR A 272 30.66 -25.48 14.83
C THR A 272 30.66 -26.97 15.20
N GLU A 273 31.32 -27.33 16.33
CA GLU A 273 31.26 -28.70 16.85
C GLU A 273 29.83 -29.10 17.27
N ASP A 274 29.05 -28.18 17.85
CA ASP A 274 27.79 -28.47 18.54
C ASP A 274 26.55 -27.84 17.90
N GLU A 275 26.72 -26.98 16.89
CA GLU A 275 25.58 -26.33 16.20
C GLU A 275 25.88 -25.96 14.75
N VAL A 276 24.81 -25.82 13.96
CA VAL A 276 24.86 -25.34 12.58
C VAL A 276 23.83 -24.24 12.37
N ILE A 277 24.25 -23.14 11.78
CA ILE A 277 23.35 -22.09 11.30
C ILE A 277 23.25 -22.19 9.77
N ARG A 278 22.04 -22.22 9.25
CA ARG A 278 21.74 -22.22 7.83
C ARG A 278 21.27 -20.86 7.38
N GLU A 279 21.94 -20.29 6.37
CA GLU A 279 21.60 -18.98 5.82
C GLU A 279 21.47 -19.05 4.30
N LYS A 280 20.41 -18.43 3.75
CA LYS A 280 20.26 -18.24 2.30
C LYS A 280 20.84 -16.90 1.89
N ILE A 281 21.73 -16.90 0.92
CA ILE A 281 22.45 -15.72 0.45
C ILE A 281 22.40 -15.58 -1.05
N GLY A 282 22.31 -14.35 -1.54
CA GLY A 282 22.39 -14.01 -2.96
C GLY A 282 23.59 -13.10 -3.23
N PHE A 283 24.22 -13.31 -4.39
CA PHE A 283 25.28 -12.40 -4.85
C PHE A 283 24.63 -11.20 -5.55
N ARG A 284 24.86 -10.02 -5.01
CA ARG A 284 24.38 -8.77 -5.59
C ARG A 284 25.22 -7.57 -5.14
N GLU A 285 25.15 -6.50 -5.93
CA GLU A 285 25.71 -5.19 -5.61
C GLU A 285 24.69 -4.12 -5.98
N ILE A 286 24.40 -3.17 -5.08
CA ILE A 286 23.60 -1.98 -5.36
C ILE A 286 24.48 -0.75 -5.25
N LYS A 287 24.36 0.18 -6.19
CA LYS A 287 25.12 1.43 -6.21
C LYS A 287 24.41 2.53 -6.95
N ILE A 288 24.88 3.75 -6.75
CA ILE A 288 24.44 4.92 -7.50
C ILE A 288 25.58 5.37 -8.40
N ASP A 289 25.26 5.64 -9.64
CA ASP A 289 26.14 6.26 -10.62
C ASP A 289 25.37 7.29 -11.42
N ASP A 290 25.86 8.53 -11.49
CA ASP A 290 25.23 9.66 -12.18
C ASP A 290 23.73 9.85 -11.85
N GLY A 291 23.37 9.74 -10.56
CA GLY A 291 21.98 9.90 -10.08
C GLY A 291 21.04 8.75 -10.45
N ILE A 292 21.57 7.61 -10.89
CA ILE A 292 20.81 6.41 -11.26
C ILE A 292 21.16 5.26 -10.32
N VAL A 293 20.14 4.52 -9.87
CA VAL A 293 20.34 3.30 -9.06
C VAL A 293 20.60 2.10 -9.95
N PHE A 294 21.70 1.43 -9.69
CA PHE A 294 22.11 0.19 -10.37
C PHE A 294 22.10 -0.98 -9.40
N LEU A 295 21.55 -2.10 -9.84
CA LEU A 295 21.76 -3.42 -9.24
C LEU A 295 22.55 -4.28 -10.23
N ASN A 296 23.64 -4.90 -9.77
CA ASN A 296 24.48 -5.76 -10.62
C ASN A 296 24.88 -5.08 -11.94
N ASN A 297 25.25 -3.80 -11.87
CA ASN A 297 25.62 -2.94 -13.00
C ASN A 297 24.49 -2.71 -14.05
N LYS A 298 23.22 -2.95 -13.69
CA LYS A 298 22.07 -2.61 -14.52
C LYS A 298 21.15 -1.63 -13.79
N PRO A 299 20.63 -0.60 -14.46
CA PRO A 299 19.66 0.29 -13.84
C PRO A 299 18.38 -0.48 -13.54
N ILE A 300 17.75 -0.18 -12.40
CA ILE A 300 16.52 -0.88 -11.96
C ILE A 300 15.34 0.07 -11.78
N LYS A 301 14.14 -0.49 -11.83
CA LYS A 301 12.89 0.19 -11.48
C LYS A 301 12.13 -0.60 -10.42
N MET A 302 11.91 0.04 -9.27
CA MET A 302 11.11 -0.50 -8.18
C MET A 302 9.65 -0.11 -8.37
N LYS A 303 8.79 -1.10 -8.64
CA LYS A 303 7.34 -0.98 -8.74
C LYS A 303 6.77 -1.54 -7.46
N GLY A 304 6.56 -0.68 -6.49
CA GLY A 304 6.43 -1.07 -5.10
C GLY A 304 5.05 -0.84 -4.51
N VAL A 305 4.91 -1.34 -3.30
CA VAL A 305 3.77 -1.11 -2.41
C VAL A 305 4.25 -0.94 -0.98
N ASN A 306 3.60 -0.09 -0.22
CA ASN A 306 3.72 0.01 1.22
C ASN A 306 2.89 -1.10 1.86
N ARG A 307 3.42 -1.76 2.89
CA ARG A 307 2.73 -2.87 3.54
C ARG A 307 2.80 -2.76 5.06
N HIS A 308 1.66 -2.58 5.68
CA HIS A 308 1.44 -2.81 7.10
C HIS A 308 1.17 -4.29 7.40
N ASP A 309 1.50 -4.74 8.62
CA ASP A 309 0.97 -5.99 9.16
C ASP A 309 -0.48 -5.74 9.58
N SER A 310 -1.44 -6.29 8.83
CA SER A 310 -2.87 -6.16 9.12
C SER A 310 -3.66 -7.36 8.65
N ASP A 311 -4.52 -7.86 9.53
CA ASP A 311 -5.50 -8.92 9.23
C ASP A 311 -6.81 -8.57 9.95
N PRO A 312 -7.98 -8.76 9.32
CA PRO A 312 -9.25 -8.33 9.88
C PRO A 312 -9.69 -9.12 11.12
N VAL A 313 -9.09 -10.27 11.37
CA VAL A 313 -9.42 -11.16 12.49
C VAL A 313 -8.32 -11.17 13.55
N THR A 314 -7.06 -11.19 13.13
CA THR A 314 -5.90 -11.36 14.02
C THR A 314 -5.14 -10.07 14.30
N GLY A 315 -5.56 -8.94 13.70
CA GLY A 315 -4.90 -7.65 13.89
C GLY A 315 -3.46 -7.64 13.36
N TYR A 316 -2.48 -7.35 14.22
CA TYR A 316 -1.05 -7.33 13.85
C TYR A 316 -0.41 -8.71 13.82
N THR A 317 -1.09 -9.72 14.36
CA THR A 317 -0.59 -11.10 14.41
C THR A 317 -0.75 -11.72 13.04
N ILE A 318 0.33 -11.73 12.26
CA ILE A 318 0.35 -12.23 10.90
C ILE A 318 1.06 -13.58 10.85
N SER A 319 0.39 -14.60 10.31
CA SER A 319 1.00 -15.89 10.05
C SER A 319 1.87 -15.88 8.80
N ARG A 320 2.77 -16.86 8.70
CA ARG A 320 3.60 -17.05 7.51
C ARG A 320 2.74 -17.28 6.26
N GLU A 321 1.65 -18.02 6.38
CA GLU A 321 0.72 -18.32 5.29
C GLU A 321 0.00 -17.07 4.78
N GLN A 322 -0.42 -16.18 5.69
CA GLN A 322 -1.02 -14.88 5.33
C GLN A 322 -0.02 -14.01 4.57
N ALA A 323 1.22 -13.91 5.06
CA ALA A 323 2.27 -13.15 4.39
C ALA A 323 2.65 -13.74 3.02
N GLU A 324 2.74 -15.06 2.90
CA GLU A 324 2.96 -15.71 1.60
C GLU A 324 1.81 -15.46 0.62
N LYS A 325 0.56 -15.40 1.09
CA LYS A 325 -0.58 -15.00 0.27
C LYS A 325 -0.41 -13.59 -0.28
N ASP A 326 0.00 -12.63 0.58
CA ASP A 326 0.29 -11.26 0.18
C ASP A 326 1.39 -11.21 -0.88
N LEU A 327 2.54 -11.83 -0.64
CA LEU A 327 3.68 -11.81 -1.57
C LEU A 327 3.33 -12.46 -2.92
N LYS A 328 2.59 -13.57 -2.91
CA LYS A 328 2.10 -14.22 -4.15
C LYS A 328 1.18 -13.29 -4.92
N LEU A 329 0.23 -12.67 -4.23
CA LEU A 329 -0.72 -11.74 -4.86
C LEU A 329 -0.01 -10.50 -5.42
N MET A 330 0.96 -9.94 -4.70
CA MET A 330 1.79 -8.84 -5.18
C MET A 330 2.54 -9.22 -6.47
N LYS A 331 3.22 -10.37 -6.51
CA LYS A 331 3.91 -10.86 -7.73
C LYS A 331 2.96 -11.11 -8.88
N GLN A 332 1.77 -11.65 -8.63
CA GLN A 332 0.70 -11.84 -9.61
C GLN A 332 0.21 -10.50 -10.22
N HIS A 333 0.42 -9.41 -9.51
CA HIS A 333 0.08 -8.06 -9.94
C HIS A 333 1.30 -7.23 -10.36
N ASN A 334 2.41 -7.88 -10.74
CA ASN A 334 3.63 -7.27 -11.28
C ASN A 334 4.43 -6.38 -10.31
N ILE A 335 4.13 -6.43 -9.02
CA ILE A 335 4.86 -5.72 -7.98
C ILE A 335 6.20 -6.43 -7.74
N ASN A 336 7.31 -5.68 -7.71
CA ASN A 336 8.66 -6.20 -7.51
C ASN A 336 9.39 -5.59 -6.30
N ALA A 337 8.74 -4.69 -5.58
CA ALA A 337 9.33 -4.01 -4.45
C ALA A 337 8.34 -3.85 -3.28
N LEU A 338 8.85 -3.78 -2.07
CA LEU A 338 8.10 -3.66 -0.84
C LEU A 338 8.78 -2.63 0.07
N ARG A 339 8.02 -1.70 0.65
CA ARG A 339 8.44 -0.91 1.81
C ARG A 339 7.74 -1.47 3.05
N THR A 340 8.51 -1.77 4.10
CA THR A 340 7.97 -2.25 5.36
C THR A 340 7.46 -1.07 6.17
N SER A 341 6.31 -0.54 5.81
CA SER A 341 5.70 0.62 6.47
C SER A 341 5.05 0.23 7.80
N HIS A 342 5.39 0.87 8.92
CA HIS A 342 6.54 1.77 9.08
C HIS A 342 7.36 1.23 10.25
N TYR A 343 7.77 -0.05 10.12
CA TYR A 343 8.48 -0.81 11.16
C TYR A 343 9.06 -2.12 10.59
N PRO A 344 10.02 -2.75 11.27
CA PRO A 344 10.51 -4.06 10.90
C PRO A 344 9.40 -5.12 10.97
N ASN A 345 9.09 -5.78 9.86
CA ASN A 345 8.15 -6.90 9.84
C ASN A 345 8.72 -8.14 10.54
N ALA A 346 7.95 -9.21 10.67
CA ALA A 346 8.44 -10.48 11.20
C ALA A 346 9.72 -10.92 10.45
N PRO A 347 10.78 -11.39 11.15
CA PRO A 347 12.08 -11.63 10.53
C PRO A 347 12.05 -12.62 9.36
N TRP A 348 11.18 -13.63 9.43
CA TRP A 348 11.01 -14.62 8.36
C TRP A 348 10.34 -14.02 7.09
N LEU A 349 9.69 -12.84 7.16
CA LEU A 349 9.15 -12.18 5.97
C LEU A 349 10.30 -11.73 5.05
N MET A 350 11.40 -11.24 5.61
CA MET A 350 12.56 -10.83 4.82
C MET A 350 13.17 -12.03 4.09
N GLN A 351 13.20 -13.21 4.72
CA GLN A 351 13.63 -14.45 4.07
C GLN A 351 12.71 -14.83 2.89
N LEU A 352 11.40 -14.66 3.05
CA LEU A 352 10.45 -14.84 1.94
C LEU A 352 10.68 -13.82 0.82
N CYS A 353 10.99 -12.56 1.14
CA CYS A 353 11.32 -11.55 0.14
C CYS A 353 12.58 -11.91 -0.64
N ASP A 354 13.61 -12.51 0.01
CA ASP A 354 14.78 -13.05 -0.66
C ASP A 354 14.39 -14.13 -1.69
N GLU A 355 13.50 -15.06 -1.31
CA GLU A 355 13.06 -16.19 -2.14
C GLU A 355 12.12 -15.80 -3.28
N TYR A 356 11.17 -14.90 -3.01
CA TYR A 356 10.19 -14.44 -4.00
C TYR A 356 10.76 -13.38 -4.95
N GLY A 357 11.89 -12.78 -4.61
CA GLY A 357 12.54 -11.74 -5.40
C GLY A 357 11.83 -10.39 -5.28
N PHE A 358 11.85 -9.79 -4.10
CA PHE A 358 11.42 -8.41 -3.86
C PHE A 358 12.60 -7.52 -3.53
N TYR A 359 12.63 -6.31 -4.08
CA TYR A 359 13.47 -5.24 -3.57
C TYR A 359 12.81 -4.65 -2.32
N VAL A 360 13.52 -4.63 -1.20
CA VAL A 360 12.95 -4.19 0.08
C VAL A 360 13.58 -2.88 0.53
N ILE A 361 12.70 -1.95 0.92
CA ILE A 361 13.05 -0.81 1.78
C ILE A 361 12.69 -1.25 3.20
N ALA A 362 13.69 -1.55 4.01
CA ALA A 362 13.49 -1.95 5.40
C ALA A 362 13.47 -0.72 6.30
N GLU A 363 12.34 -0.49 6.95
CA GLU A 363 12.11 0.73 7.72
C GLU A 363 12.16 0.51 9.22
N SER A 364 12.75 1.47 9.92
CA SER A 364 12.88 1.46 11.38
C SER A 364 11.57 1.85 12.03
N ASP A 365 11.32 1.34 13.24
CA ASP A 365 10.08 1.54 14.01
C ASP A 365 10.00 2.96 14.61
N ILE A 366 9.86 3.97 13.73
CA ILE A 366 9.81 5.38 14.11
C ILE A 366 8.78 6.13 13.27
N GLU A 367 7.78 6.70 13.97
CA GLU A 367 6.88 7.72 13.43
C GLU A 367 6.45 8.68 14.54
N ILE A 368 6.38 10.01 14.23
CA ILE A 368 6.09 11.06 15.21
C ILE A 368 5.02 12.03 14.64
N HIS A 369 4.13 11.52 13.82
CA HIS A 369 3.22 12.33 13.01
C HIS A 369 2.29 13.24 13.84
N GLY A 370 1.85 12.81 15.00
CA GLY A 370 0.95 13.58 15.86
C GLY A 370 1.49 14.94 16.28
N THR A 371 2.80 15.14 16.27
CA THR A 371 3.39 16.46 16.58
C THR A 371 3.21 17.49 15.47
N ALA A 372 2.98 17.06 14.24
CA ALA A 372 2.76 17.95 13.08
C ALA A 372 1.43 18.71 13.16
N SER A 373 0.44 18.19 13.91
CA SER A 373 -0.94 18.68 13.91
C SER A 373 -1.32 19.46 15.17
N PHE A 374 -0.38 19.89 16.00
CA PHE A 374 -0.69 20.62 17.24
C PHE A 374 -1.37 21.95 16.99
N PHE A 375 -2.53 22.15 17.64
CA PHE A 375 -3.28 23.39 17.56
C PHE A 375 -2.44 24.60 18.00
N GLY A 376 -2.40 25.65 17.16
CA GLY A 376 -1.63 26.86 17.42
C GLY A 376 -0.12 26.71 17.24
N GLY A 377 0.36 25.51 16.93
CA GLY A 377 1.76 25.24 16.57
C GLY A 377 2.04 25.50 15.09
N SER A 378 3.31 25.69 14.78
CA SER A 378 3.83 25.68 13.41
C SER A 378 4.49 24.33 13.17
N GLN A 379 4.19 23.67 12.07
CA GLN A 379 4.87 22.41 11.69
C GLN A 379 6.41 22.58 11.69
N ALA A 380 6.92 23.76 11.28
CA ALA A 380 8.35 24.06 11.33
C ALA A 380 8.97 23.95 12.72
N VAL A 381 8.17 24.06 13.77
CA VAL A 381 8.62 23.95 15.17
C VAL A 381 8.20 22.62 15.75
N THR A 382 6.92 22.23 15.59
CA THR A 382 6.34 21.11 16.34
C THR A 382 6.70 19.76 15.78
N PHE A 383 6.83 19.63 14.46
CA PHE A 383 7.12 18.34 13.81
C PHE A 383 8.53 17.80 14.15
N GLY A 384 9.50 18.67 14.41
CA GLY A 384 10.85 18.27 14.80
C GLY A 384 11.09 18.15 16.31
N LEU A 385 10.09 18.26 17.17
CA LEU A 385 10.26 18.35 18.62
C LEU A 385 11.10 17.21 19.22
N LEU A 386 10.83 15.97 18.85
CA LEU A 386 11.57 14.80 19.33
C LEU A 386 12.83 14.55 18.50
N ALA A 387 12.77 14.78 17.18
CA ALA A 387 13.91 14.61 16.28
C ALA A 387 15.11 15.50 16.62
N GLN A 388 14.87 16.69 17.20
CA GLN A 388 15.90 17.68 17.58
C GLN A 388 16.27 17.63 19.05
N ASN A 389 15.46 16.98 19.90
CA ASN A 389 15.72 16.91 21.32
C ASN A 389 16.77 15.83 21.63
N PRO A 390 17.94 16.17 22.15
CA PRO A 390 19.02 15.21 22.45
C PRO A 390 18.61 14.10 23.42
N ASP A 391 17.60 14.32 24.28
CA ASP A 391 17.14 13.30 25.21
C ASP A 391 16.57 12.06 24.51
N TRP A 392 16.15 12.22 23.25
CA TRP A 392 15.58 11.14 22.41
C TRP A 392 16.61 10.48 21.49
N GLU A 393 17.88 10.90 21.54
CA GLU A 393 18.92 10.37 20.65
C GLU A 393 19.05 8.85 20.77
N ASN A 394 19.17 8.34 21.99
CA ASN A 394 19.34 6.91 22.23
C ASN A 394 18.15 6.10 21.74
N ALA A 395 16.92 6.58 21.99
CA ALA A 395 15.69 5.89 21.58
C ALA A 395 15.56 5.82 20.04
N ILE A 396 15.93 6.88 19.32
CA ILE A 396 15.91 6.91 17.85
C ILE A 396 17.02 6.02 17.30
N LEU A 397 18.23 6.12 17.83
CA LEU A 397 19.38 5.33 17.36
C LEU A 397 19.18 3.83 17.59
N ASP A 398 18.68 3.41 18.78
CA ASP A 398 18.41 2.01 19.09
C ASP A 398 17.44 1.37 18.09
N ARG A 399 16.37 2.06 17.73
CA ARG A 399 15.37 1.59 16.75
C ARG A 399 15.98 1.36 15.37
N VAL A 400 16.83 2.29 14.92
CA VAL A 400 17.54 2.16 13.65
C VAL A 400 18.56 1.00 13.71
N GLN A 401 19.30 0.88 14.81
CA GLN A 401 20.25 -0.20 15.00
C GLN A 401 19.58 -1.58 15.00
N ARG A 402 18.46 -1.74 15.70
CA ARG A 402 17.69 -2.99 15.75
C ARG A 402 17.23 -3.44 14.37
N ASN A 403 16.70 -2.52 13.56
CA ASN A 403 16.30 -2.81 12.19
C ASN A 403 17.50 -3.30 11.35
N VAL A 404 18.58 -2.54 11.32
CA VAL A 404 19.76 -2.83 10.47
C VAL A 404 20.48 -4.10 10.91
N ILE A 405 20.75 -4.26 12.21
CA ILE A 405 21.52 -5.41 12.73
C ILE A 405 20.75 -6.71 12.51
N ARG A 406 19.44 -6.71 12.77
CA ARG A 406 18.60 -7.91 12.60
C ARG A 406 18.62 -8.43 11.15
N ASP A 407 18.47 -7.52 10.17
CA ASP A 407 18.25 -7.87 8.77
C ASP A 407 19.46 -7.67 7.87
N LYS A 408 20.64 -7.36 8.44
CA LYS A 408 21.90 -7.08 7.72
C LYS A 408 22.34 -8.15 6.71
N ASN A 409 21.89 -9.41 6.89
CA ASN A 409 22.23 -10.54 6.01
C ASN A 409 21.14 -10.81 4.94
N ARG A 410 20.08 -10.00 4.88
CA ARG A 410 18.99 -10.22 3.90
C ARG A 410 19.39 -9.69 2.52
N THR A 411 19.30 -10.56 1.52
CA THR A 411 19.65 -10.24 0.13
C THR A 411 18.69 -9.24 -0.49
N SER A 412 17.40 -9.36 -0.17
CA SER A 412 16.32 -8.49 -0.69
C SER A 412 16.38 -7.05 -0.20
N VAL A 413 16.96 -6.80 0.98
CA VAL A 413 17.06 -5.44 1.54
C VAL A 413 18.06 -4.63 0.71
N CYS A 414 17.55 -3.64 0.00
CA CYS A 414 18.32 -2.73 -0.86
C CYS A 414 18.53 -1.37 -0.22
N ILE A 415 17.61 -0.93 0.62
CA ILE A 415 17.58 0.41 1.21
C ILE A 415 17.23 0.29 2.69
N TRP A 416 18.01 0.94 3.53
CA TRP A 416 17.69 1.20 4.92
C TRP A 416 16.94 2.52 5.04
N SER A 417 15.75 2.51 5.62
CA SER A 417 14.97 3.69 5.91
C SER A 417 14.96 3.97 7.41
N LEU A 418 15.26 5.23 7.78
CA LEU A 418 15.40 5.61 9.18
C LEU A 418 14.08 5.72 9.93
N GLY A 419 12.95 5.74 9.21
CA GLY A 419 11.60 5.87 9.77
C GLY A 419 10.65 6.58 8.83
N ASN A 420 9.48 6.94 9.32
CA ASN A 420 8.43 7.66 8.64
C ASN A 420 8.10 8.95 9.39
N GLU A 421 7.52 9.92 8.75
CA GLU A 421 6.87 11.16 9.22
C GLU A 421 7.22 11.60 10.66
N GLY A 422 8.52 11.69 10.95
CA GLY A 422 9.04 12.04 12.28
C GLY A 422 9.68 13.42 12.36
N GLY A 423 9.53 14.27 11.32
CA GLY A 423 10.32 15.49 11.20
C GLY A 423 11.80 15.20 11.01
N TYR A 424 12.65 16.20 11.17
CA TYR A 424 14.08 16.02 10.99
C TYR A 424 14.91 16.74 12.07
N GLY A 425 16.12 16.23 12.33
CA GLY A 425 17.03 16.85 13.27
C GLY A 425 18.26 16.02 13.57
N VAL A 426 19.04 16.48 14.52
CA VAL A 426 20.35 15.93 14.88
C VAL A 426 20.32 14.44 15.21
N ASN A 427 19.21 13.92 15.76
CA ASN A 427 19.08 12.51 16.12
C ASN A 427 19.03 11.61 14.88
N PHE A 428 18.24 11.99 13.86
CA PHE A 428 18.22 11.25 12.58
C PHE A 428 19.52 11.38 11.79
N GLU A 429 20.19 12.54 11.88
CA GLU A 429 21.50 12.71 11.26
C GLU A 429 22.55 11.77 11.86
N LYS A 430 22.55 11.62 13.17
CA LYS A 430 23.46 10.67 13.88
C LYS A 430 23.12 9.21 13.51
N ALA A 431 21.85 8.87 13.51
CA ALA A 431 21.38 7.54 13.13
C ALA A 431 21.77 7.19 11.69
N GLY A 432 21.55 8.11 10.74
CA GLY A 432 21.94 7.92 9.34
C GLY A 432 23.46 7.76 9.14
N ARG A 433 24.29 8.55 9.87
CA ARG A 433 25.75 8.38 9.84
C ARG A 433 26.15 6.99 10.36
N TRP A 434 25.56 6.55 11.46
CA TRP A 434 25.78 5.21 11.99
C TRP A 434 25.46 4.12 10.96
N VAL A 435 24.30 4.22 10.26
CA VAL A 435 23.94 3.27 9.19
C VAL A 435 25.02 3.20 8.11
N LYS A 436 25.50 4.36 7.63
CA LYS A 436 26.53 4.42 6.58
C LYS A 436 27.88 3.84 7.04
N GLU A 437 28.24 4.02 8.31
CA GLU A 437 29.44 3.45 8.89
C GLU A 437 29.33 1.94 9.09
N TYR A 438 28.13 1.45 9.49
CA TYR A 438 27.90 0.05 9.78
C TYR A 438 27.67 -0.79 8.52
N ASP A 439 26.92 -0.26 7.53
CA ASP A 439 26.59 -0.95 6.28
C ASP A 439 26.67 -0.01 5.06
N SER A 440 27.79 -0.06 4.38
CA SER A 440 28.02 0.69 3.13
C SER A 440 27.51 -0.04 1.88
N THR A 441 26.99 -1.27 2.02
CA THR A 441 26.56 -2.13 0.89
C THR A 441 25.11 -1.89 0.46
N ARG A 442 24.40 -1.04 1.17
CA ARG A 442 23.00 -0.67 0.91
C ARG A 442 22.83 0.85 0.91
N LEU A 443 21.73 1.30 0.29
CA LEU A 443 21.40 2.72 0.25
C LEU A 443 20.67 3.13 1.54
N THR A 444 20.71 4.42 1.84
CA THR A 444 20.02 5.02 2.99
C THR A 444 18.97 6.01 2.54
N HIS A 445 17.84 6.02 3.26
CA HIS A 445 16.66 6.80 2.96
C HIS A 445 16.03 7.38 4.24
N TYR A 446 15.44 8.56 4.13
CA TYR A 446 14.50 9.13 5.09
C TYR A 446 13.71 10.27 4.44
N GLU A 447 12.40 10.08 4.26
CA GLU A 447 11.55 11.07 3.57
C GLU A 447 11.50 12.40 4.30
N SER A 448 11.30 12.37 5.62
CA SER A 448 11.12 13.60 6.40
C SER A 448 12.37 14.49 6.47
N SER A 449 13.48 14.07 5.90
CA SER A 449 14.66 14.92 5.71
C SER A 449 14.40 16.13 4.82
N MET A 450 13.34 16.09 4.03
CA MET A 450 12.87 17.20 3.21
C MET A 450 12.32 18.37 4.05
N TRP A 451 11.85 18.13 5.28
CA TRP A 451 11.25 19.13 6.12
C TRP A 451 12.30 19.98 6.84
N GLN A 452 12.39 21.25 6.48
CA GLN A 452 13.29 22.19 7.13
C GLN A 452 12.69 22.67 8.47
N MET A 453 13.25 22.20 9.56
CA MET A 453 12.85 22.62 10.91
C MET A 453 13.41 23.98 11.28
N GLU A 454 12.68 24.75 12.10
CA GLU A 454 13.14 26.06 12.56
C GLU A 454 14.40 25.90 13.45
N GLY A 455 15.41 26.72 13.15
CA GLY A 455 16.68 26.71 13.90
C GLY A 455 17.63 25.57 13.59
N HIS A 456 17.31 24.67 12.67
CA HIS A 456 18.18 23.58 12.24
C HIS A 456 18.43 23.62 10.73
N ILE A 457 19.65 23.34 10.29
CA ILE A 457 20.00 23.15 8.89
C ILE A 457 20.21 21.66 8.68
N ASN A 458 19.37 21.04 7.90
CA ASN A 458 19.39 19.62 7.66
C ASN A 458 20.71 19.16 6.99
N ASP A 459 21.46 18.28 7.63
CA ASP A 459 22.55 17.54 6.98
C ASP A 459 21.97 16.24 6.41
N THR A 460 21.83 16.18 5.08
CA THR A 460 21.33 14.99 4.37
C THR A 460 22.44 14.23 3.63
N SER A 461 23.71 14.49 3.98
CA SER A 461 24.87 13.91 3.28
C SER A 461 24.97 12.39 3.42
N MET A 462 24.40 11.81 4.49
CA MET A 462 24.34 10.38 4.72
C MET A 462 23.20 9.66 3.98
N LEU A 463 22.23 10.41 3.46
CA LEU A 463 21.11 9.84 2.69
C LEU A 463 21.48 9.74 1.22
N ASP A 464 21.28 8.59 0.63
CA ASP A 464 21.68 8.30 -0.76
C ASP A 464 20.61 8.70 -1.78
N VAL A 465 19.36 8.67 -1.39
CA VAL A 465 18.22 8.88 -2.28
C VAL A 465 17.34 10.04 -1.81
N GLU A 466 16.71 10.71 -2.77
CA GLU A 466 15.67 11.70 -2.51
C GLU A 466 14.30 11.05 -2.63
N SER A 467 13.38 11.43 -1.76
CA SER A 467 12.01 10.92 -1.84
C SER A 467 10.97 11.97 -1.44
N THR A 468 9.77 11.74 -1.94
CA THR A 468 8.59 12.50 -1.52
C THR A 468 7.40 11.57 -1.36
N MET A 469 6.38 12.07 -0.66
CA MET A 469 5.04 11.49 -0.65
C MET A 469 4.12 12.33 -1.54
N TYR A 470 3.37 11.67 -2.44
CA TYR A 470 2.30 12.25 -3.26
C TYR A 470 2.67 13.49 -4.10
N ALA A 471 3.94 13.64 -4.51
CA ALA A 471 4.31 14.71 -5.43
C ALA A 471 3.58 14.59 -6.76
N ASP A 472 3.08 15.71 -7.28
CA ASP A 472 2.36 15.74 -8.54
C ASP A 472 3.30 15.59 -9.77
N TYR A 473 2.72 15.43 -10.94
CA TYR A 473 3.46 15.22 -12.18
C TYR A 473 4.39 16.40 -12.53
N LYS A 474 3.96 17.63 -12.25
CA LYS A 474 4.73 18.85 -12.55
C LYS A 474 5.93 18.96 -11.64
N TRP A 475 5.79 18.53 -10.40
CA TRP A 475 6.88 18.48 -9.46
C TRP A 475 7.97 17.51 -9.93
N ILE A 476 7.57 16.28 -10.34
CA ILE A 476 8.49 15.26 -10.84
C ILE A 476 9.20 15.77 -12.12
N ASP A 477 8.44 16.29 -13.08
CA ASP A 477 9.00 16.84 -14.32
C ASP A 477 10.01 17.94 -14.01
N LYS A 478 9.68 18.85 -13.09
CA LYS A 478 10.56 19.95 -12.69
C LYS A 478 11.85 19.46 -12.01
N TYR A 479 11.78 18.42 -11.17
CA TYR A 479 12.94 17.84 -10.50
C TYR A 479 14.01 17.38 -11.50
N PHE A 480 13.60 16.73 -12.59
CA PHE A 480 14.52 16.18 -13.58
C PHE A 480 14.89 17.16 -14.70
N GLU A 481 14.00 18.09 -15.06
CA GLU A 481 14.19 18.97 -16.20
C GLU A 481 14.92 20.29 -15.83
N ASN A 482 14.95 20.66 -14.55
CA ASN A 482 15.58 21.89 -14.09
C ASN A 482 16.65 21.66 -13.00
N PRO A 483 17.77 21.01 -13.31
CA PRO A 483 18.79 20.66 -12.32
C PRO A 483 19.49 21.84 -11.63
N GLY A 484 19.26 23.06 -12.06
CA GLY A 484 19.75 24.29 -11.40
C GLY A 484 18.79 24.83 -10.32
N GLU A 485 17.58 24.32 -10.26
CA GLU A 485 16.61 24.61 -9.22
C GLU A 485 16.50 23.39 -8.30
N VAL A 486 16.62 23.59 -7.02
CA VAL A 486 16.45 22.52 -6.02
C VAL A 486 15.21 22.77 -5.18
N VAL A 487 14.65 21.70 -4.66
CA VAL A 487 13.52 21.80 -3.75
C VAL A 487 14.05 22.25 -2.39
N TRP A 488 13.51 23.35 -1.91
CA TRP A 488 13.68 23.77 -0.53
C TRP A 488 12.38 23.49 0.21
N HIS A 489 12.41 22.49 1.04
CA HIS A 489 11.28 22.15 1.87
C HIS A 489 11.22 23.07 3.09
N ARG A 490 10.76 24.29 2.85
CA ARG A 490 10.47 25.20 3.94
C ARG A 490 9.03 24.97 4.36
N VAL A 491 8.84 24.56 5.59
CA VAL A 491 7.50 24.57 6.18
C VAL A 491 7.02 26.02 6.21
N SER A 492 6.12 26.37 5.31
CA SER A 492 5.56 27.71 5.26
C SER A 492 4.65 27.95 6.45
N LEU A 493 4.97 28.99 7.20
CA LEU A 493 4.13 29.47 8.29
C LEU A 493 2.72 29.81 7.78
N GLY A 494 1.73 28.98 8.11
CA GLY A 494 0.35 29.41 8.31
C GLY A 494 -0.61 29.45 7.13
N LYS A 495 -0.36 28.78 6.01
CA LYS A 495 -1.44 28.38 5.08
C LYS A 495 -1.12 27.00 4.56
N GLY A 496 -2.01 26.06 4.84
CA GLY A 496 -1.92 24.73 4.29
C GLY A 496 -1.67 24.78 2.79
N SER A 497 -0.58 24.16 2.33
CA SER A 497 -0.39 23.98 0.90
C SER A 497 -1.57 23.14 0.41
N GLU A 498 -2.24 23.57 -0.65
CA GLU A 498 -3.31 22.80 -1.30
C GLU A 498 -2.81 21.46 -1.89
N TYR A 499 -1.50 21.21 -1.80
CA TYR A 499 -0.81 20.04 -2.32
C TYR A 499 0.16 19.54 -1.25
N GLY A 500 -0.11 18.37 -0.71
CA GLY A 500 0.70 17.76 0.34
C GLY A 500 2.21 17.89 0.06
N GLY A 501 2.93 18.41 1.03
CA GLY A 501 4.38 18.25 1.19
C GLY A 501 5.34 18.78 0.13
N ALA A 502 4.89 19.37 -0.96
CA ALA A 502 5.79 19.89 -1.98
C ALA A 502 6.41 21.24 -1.53
N GLY A 503 7.70 21.23 -1.17
CA GLY A 503 8.44 22.42 -0.78
C GLY A 503 8.53 23.50 -1.89
N GLU A 504 9.00 24.68 -1.51
CA GLU A 504 9.27 25.75 -2.46
C GLU A 504 10.52 25.45 -3.29
N TRP A 505 10.44 25.70 -4.59
CA TRP A 505 11.61 25.64 -5.46
C TRP A 505 12.44 26.89 -5.32
N ILE A 506 13.73 26.72 -5.08
CA ILE A 506 14.68 27.83 -5.04
C ILE A 506 15.75 27.67 -6.11
N ASN A 507 16.11 28.77 -6.71
CA ASN A 507 17.31 28.84 -7.53
C ASN A 507 18.53 28.95 -6.62
N LEU A 508 19.38 27.91 -6.61
CA LEU A 508 20.56 27.86 -5.74
C LEU A 508 21.50 29.07 -5.95
N SER A 509 21.66 29.54 -7.18
CA SER A 509 22.53 30.68 -7.48
C SER A 509 22.04 31.97 -6.86
N GLU A 510 20.72 32.14 -6.73
CA GLU A 510 20.05 33.36 -6.22
C GLU A 510 19.75 33.27 -4.72
N SER A 511 19.87 32.08 -4.13
CA SER A 511 19.59 31.84 -2.72
C SER A 511 20.62 32.49 -1.80
N LYS A 512 20.19 32.84 -0.57
CA LYS A 512 21.08 33.35 0.49
C LYS A 512 21.84 32.26 1.25
N LEU A 513 21.80 31.05 0.79
CA LEU A 513 22.47 29.90 1.39
C LEU A 513 23.98 30.00 1.35
N GLY A 514 24.66 29.44 2.33
CA GLY A 514 26.13 29.37 2.37
C GLY A 514 26.69 28.46 1.27
N LYS A 515 27.98 28.54 1.01
CA LYS A 515 28.64 27.78 -0.05
C LYS A 515 28.49 26.26 0.17
N LYS A 516 28.71 25.78 1.40
CA LYS A 516 28.62 24.34 1.75
C LYS A 516 27.19 23.81 1.55
N GLU A 517 26.18 24.58 1.94
CA GLU A 517 24.76 24.24 1.76
C GLU A 517 24.40 24.14 0.28
N LYS A 518 24.85 25.11 -0.53
CA LYS A 518 24.64 25.08 -1.98
C LYS A 518 25.29 23.87 -2.64
N GLU A 519 26.51 23.53 -2.22
CA GLU A 519 27.22 22.35 -2.73
C GLU A 519 26.51 21.04 -2.36
N GLN A 520 25.97 20.90 -1.15
CA GLN A 520 25.19 19.73 -0.72
C GLN A 520 23.88 19.60 -1.50
N MET A 521 23.15 20.69 -1.70
CA MET A 521 21.87 20.68 -2.40
C MET A 521 22.01 20.56 -3.93
N ALA A 522 23.18 20.85 -4.49
CA ALA A 522 23.44 20.71 -5.93
C ALA A 522 23.66 19.27 -6.38
N VAL A 523 23.75 18.32 -5.47
CA VAL A 523 23.89 16.89 -5.81
C VAL A 523 22.56 16.32 -6.23
N VAL A 524 22.42 15.98 -7.50
CA VAL A 524 21.25 15.26 -8.01
C VAL A 524 21.28 13.84 -7.48
N LYS A 525 20.39 13.52 -6.56
CA LYS A 525 20.20 12.17 -6.04
C LYS A 525 19.20 11.41 -6.90
N PRO A 526 19.28 10.07 -6.97
CA PRO A 526 18.18 9.28 -7.51
C PRO A 526 16.91 9.53 -6.68
N TYR A 527 15.78 9.53 -7.36
CA TYR A 527 14.50 9.92 -6.79
C TYR A 527 13.52 8.75 -6.74
N MET A 528 12.71 8.69 -5.68
CA MET A 528 11.56 7.82 -5.58
C MET A 528 10.37 8.52 -4.92
N GLN A 529 9.18 8.03 -5.19
CA GLN A 529 8.01 8.29 -4.35
C GLN A 529 7.85 7.13 -3.36
N CYS A 530 8.23 7.36 -2.09
CA CYS A 530 8.07 6.34 -1.06
C CYS A 530 6.59 6.08 -0.76
N GLU A 531 5.72 7.06 -1.07
CA GLU A 531 4.28 6.90 -1.12
C GLU A 531 3.70 7.66 -2.33
N PHE A 532 2.79 7.00 -3.07
CA PHE A 532 2.04 7.62 -4.16
C PHE A 532 0.70 6.91 -4.37
N ILE A 533 -0.18 7.48 -5.20
CA ILE A 533 -1.46 6.89 -5.58
C ILE A 533 -2.23 6.31 -4.38
N HIS A 534 -2.60 7.18 -3.43
CA HIS A 534 -3.39 6.80 -2.27
C HIS A 534 -4.66 6.04 -2.69
N ALA A 535 -4.78 4.76 -2.30
CA ALA A 535 -5.77 3.83 -2.85
C ALA A 535 -7.13 3.86 -2.13
N MET A 536 -7.37 4.88 -1.33
CA MET A 536 -8.58 5.01 -0.51
C MET A 536 -9.86 4.98 -1.33
N GLY A 537 -10.78 4.10 -0.98
CA GLY A 537 -12.09 3.97 -1.60
C GLY A 537 -12.02 3.71 -3.11
N ASN A 538 -12.74 4.51 -3.89
CA ASN A 538 -12.73 4.44 -5.36
C ASN A 538 -11.46 5.06 -5.97
N GLY A 539 -10.29 4.84 -5.37
CA GLY A 539 -8.96 5.16 -5.87
C GLY A 539 -8.21 3.91 -6.31
N PRO A 540 -6.97 4.07 -6.79
CA PRO A 540 -6.37 5.32 -7.27
C PRO A 540 -6.66 5.59 -8.75
N GLY A 541 -6.57 6.87 -9.16
CA GLY A 541 -6.60 7.31 -10.55
C GLY A 541 -5.27 7.91 -11.01
N GLY A 542 -5.10 8.14 -12.32
CA GLY A 542 -3.92 8.80 -12.89
C GLY A 542 -2.60 8.02 -12.76
N ILE A 543 -2.64 6.71 -12.56
CA ILE A 543 -1.45 5.87 -12.33
C ILE A 543 -0.52 5.88 -13.54
N LYS A 544 -1.08 5.86 -14.74
CA LYS A 544 -0.32 5.80 -15.99
C LYS A 544 0.67 6.95 -16.10
N GLU A 545 0.26 8.15 -15.73
CA GLU A 545 1.06 9.36 -15.81
C GLU A 545 2.30 9.32 -14.91
N TYR A 546 2.20 8.70 -13.73
CA TYR A 546 3.34 8.44 -12.85
C TYR A 546 4.27 7.38 -13.43
N ILE A 547 3.72 6.28 -13.92
CA ILE A 547 4.53 5.17 -14.47
C ILE A 547 5.21 5.60 -15.78
N ASP A 548 4.57 6.41 -16.61
CA ASP A 548 5.21 6.98 -17.81
C ASP A 548 6.44 7.82 -17.42
N ARG A 549 6.43 8.54 -16.30
CA ARG A 549 7.57 9.30 -15.78
C ARG A 549 8.64 8.42 -15.17
N LEU A 550 8.24 7.36 -14.46
CA LEU A 550 9.16 6.35 -13.93
C LEU A 550 10.05 5.78 -15.05
N TYR A 551 9.48 5.54 -16.24
CA TYR A 551 10.24 5.04 -17.39
C TYR A 551 10.85 6.14 -18.27
N ARG A 552 10.43 7.40 -18.11
CA ARG A 552 10.99 8.54 -18.84
C ARG A 552 12.32 9.00 -18.26
N TYR A 553 12.40 9.07 -16.92
CA TYR A 553 13.56 9.60 -16.20
C TYR A 553 14.37 8.44 -15.58
N ASP A 554 15.62 8.27 -16.02
CA ASP A 554 16.46 7.17 -15.51
C ASP A 554 16.69 7.27 -14.00
N GLY A 555 16.87 8.48 -13.48
CA GLY A 555 17.03 8.74 -12.04
C GLY A 555 15.76 8.54 -11.19
N PHE A 556 14.54 8.46 -11.79
CA PHE A 556 13.33 8.08 -11.08
C PHE A 556 13.29 6.55 -10.99
N PHE A 557 13.73 5.98 -9.88
CA PHE A 557 13.96 4.54 -9.79
C PHE A 557 12.86 3.77 -9.05
N GLY A 558 11.97 4.42 -8.29
CA GLY A 558 10.98 3.70 -7.49
C GLY A 558 9.73 4.50 -7.18
N ALA A 559 8.59 3.80 -7.12
CA ALA A 559 7.32 4.34 -6.66
C ALA A 559 6.55 3.26 -5.90
N PHE A 560 6.03 3.59 -4.70
CA PHE A 560 5.40 2.66 -3.77
C PHE A 560 3.97 3.11 -3.47
N ALA A 561 3.00 2.33 -3.91
CA ALA A 561 1.58 2.64 -3.68
C ALA A 561 1.24 2.66 -2.19
N TRP A 562 0.49 3.63 -1.74
CA TRP A 562 -0.13 3.66 -0.43
C TRP A 562 -1.58 3.22 -0.55
N GLU A 563 -1.96 2.09 -0.01
CA GLU A 563 -1.12 1.01 0.51
C GLU A 563 -1.63 -0.37 0.06
N TRP A 564 -1.11 -1.45 0.67
CA TRP A 564 -1.44 -2.81 0.23
C TRP A 564 -2.88 -3.21 0.58
N CYS A 565 -3.31 -3.03 1.82
CA CYS A 565 -4.52 -3.65 2.34
C CYS A 565 -5.36 -2.69 3.16
N ASP A 566 -6.66 -2.68 2.96
CA ASP A 566 -7.60 -2.02 3.88
C ASP A 566 -7.45 -2.58 5.30
N HIS A 567 -7.24 -1.71 6.28
CA HIS A 567 -7.24 -2.05 7.69
C HIS A 567 -8.64 -1.91 8.26
N ALA A 568 -9.36 -3.02 8.38
CA ALA A 568 -10.66 -3.04 9.01
C ALA A 568 -10.85 -4.32 9.81
N ILE A 569 -11.66 -4.25 10.84
CA ILE A 569 -11.93 -5.37 11.75
C ILE A 569 -13.18 -6.10 11.29
N ASP A 570 -13.09 -7.42 11.12
CA ASP A 570 -14.22 -8.27 10.76
C ASP A 570 -15.13 -8.48 11.98
N MET A 571 -16.33 -7.92 11.92
CA MET A 571 -17.37 -8.04 12.95
C MET A 571 -18.35 -9.17 12.67
N GLY A 572 -18.08 -10.01 11.67
CA GLY A 572 -18.98 -11.05 11.18
C GLY A 572 -20.03 -10.54 10.21
N ASP A 573 -20.75 -11.45 9.55
CA ASP A 573 -21.79 -11.15 8.56
C ASP A 573 -21.35 -10.21 7.43
N SER A 574 -20.07 -10.29 7.00
CA SER A 574 -19.45 -9.42 5.99
C SER A 574 -19.43 -7.93 6.38
N LYS A 575 -19.41 -7.63 7.67
CA LYS A 575 -19.31 -6.26 8.19
C LYS A 575 -17.89 -5.97 8.63
N TYR A 576 -17.29 -4.96 8.03
CA TYR A 576 -15.99 -4.45 8.41
C TYR A 576 -16.13 -3.10 9.12
N PHE A 577 -15.50 -2.96 10.29
CA PHE A 577 -15.47 -1.74 11.08
C PHE A 577 -14.11 -1.06 10.94
N TYR A 578 -14.13 0.27 10.84
CA TYR A 578 -12.96 1.13 10.72
C TYR A 578 -12.98 2.23 11.79
N GLY A 579 -12.05 3.19 11.72
CA GLY A 579 -11.92 4.23 12.74
C GLY A 579 -13.21 5.00 13.01
N GLY A 580 -13.55 5.15 14.29
CA GLY A 580 -14.78 5.79 14.75
C GLY A 580 -15.97 4.85 14.98
N ASP A 581 -15.98 3.67 14.35
CA ASP A 581 -17.09 2.70 14.48
C ASP A 581 -17.15 2.04 15.86
N PHE A 582 -16.05 2.08 16.61
CA PHE A 582 -15.95 1.55 17.98
C PHE A 582 -16.30 2.60 19.04
N GLY A 583 -16.67 3.82 18.64
CA GLY A 583 -16.98 4.93 19.53
C GLY A 583 -15.74 5.50 20.24
N GLU A 584 -14.57 5.25 19.71
CA GLU A 584 -13.30 5.71 20.25
C GLU A 584 -13.03 7.19 19.92
N TYR A 585 -12.24 7.83 20.75
CA TYR A 585 -11.74 9.19 20.57
C TYR A 585 -10.30 9.32 21.12
N PRO A 586 -9.39 9.98 20.39
CA PRO A 586 -9.53 10.44 18.98
C PRO A 586 -9.65 9.31 17.96
N ASN A 587 -10.11 9.64 16.75
CA ASN A 587 -10.02 8.73 15.60
C ASN A 587 -9.88 9.54 14.29
N ASP A 588 -9.38 8.92 13.24
CA ASP A 588 -9.21 9.52 11.92
C ASP A 588 -10.12 8.86 10.85
N GLY A 589 -11.22 8.22 11.30
CA GLY A 589 -12.29 7.72 10.44
C GLY A 589 -11.82 6.59 9.51
N ASN A 590 -12.21 6.69 8.25
CA ASN A 590 -11.91 5.65 7.26
C ASN A 590 -10.56 5.80 6.56
N PHE A 591 -9.60 6.55 7.12
CA PHE A 591 -8.26 6.64 6.55
C PHE A 591 -7.49 5.31 6.59
N CYS A 592 -7.89 4.38 7.43
CA CYS A 592 -7.36 3.02 7.49
C CYS A 592 -7.93 2.06 6.41
N VAL A 593 -8.87 2.50 5.58
CA VAL A 593 -9.40 1.69 4.45
C VAL A 593 -8.96 2.34 3.13
N ASP A 594 -7.70 2.18 2.83
CA ASP A 594 -6.97 2.81 1.75
C ASP A 594 -6.05 1.83 1.00
N GLY A 595 -6.39 0.55 1.06
CA GLY A 595 -5.66 -0.54 0.45
C GLY A 595 -5.98 -0.77 -1.02
N LEU A 596 -5.02 -1.40 -1.72
CA LEU A 596 -5.21 -1.97 -3.06
C LEU A 596 -5.99 -3.30 -3.02
N VAL A 597 -6.12 -3.90 -1.84
CA VAL A 597 -6.94 -5.09 -1.60
C VAL A 597 -7.87 -4.87 -0.40
N TYR A 598 -9.01 -5.54 -0.43
CA TYR A 598 -9.90 -5.66 0.73
C TYR A 598 -9.21 -6.37 1.91
N PRO A 599 -9.73 -6.27 3.15
CA PRO A 599 -9.13 -6.94 4.31
C PRO A 599 -8.96 -8.45 4.11
N ASP A 600 -9.85 -9.10 3.36
CA ASP A 600 -9.81 -10.54 3.01
C ASP A 600 -8.87 -10.88 1.84
N ARG A 601 -8.17 -9.88 1.31
CA ARG A 601 -7.23 -9.97 0.16
C ARG A 601 -7.92 -10.15 -1.20
N ARG A 602 -9.21 -9.91 -1.35
CA ARG A 602 -9.80 -9.72 -2.68
C ARG A 602 -9.21 -8.45 -3.32
N PRO A 603 -8.81 -8.47 -4.59
CA PRO A 603 -8.33 -7.27 -5.27
C PRO A 603 -9.42 -6.19 -5.38
N HIS A 604 -9.08 -4.94 -5.08
CA HIS A 604 -9.84 -3.78 -5.56
C HIS A 604 -9.60 -3.58 -7.06
N THR A 605 -10.48 -2.86 -7.72
CA THR A 605 -10.24 -2.42 -9.11
C THR A 605 -8.98 -1.58 -9.24
N GLY A 606 -8.59 -0.88 -8.17
CA GLY A 606 -7.31 -0.16 -8.06
C GLY A 606 -6.07 -1.04 -8.20
N LEU A 607 -6.07 -2.26 -7.65
CA LEU A 607 -4.97 -3.21 -7.83
C LEU A 607 -4.90 -3.72 -9.28
N LEU A 608 -6.06 -3.97 -9.90
CA LEU A 608 -6.11 -4.39 -11.30
C LEU A 608 -5.58 -3.29 -12.24
N GLU A 609 -5.91 -2.03 -11.95
CA GLU A 609 -5.39 -0.85 -12.65
C GLU A 609 -3.88 -0.74 -12.48
N TYR A 610 -3.37 -0.89 -11.25
CA TYR A 610 -1.95 -0.86 -10.95
C TYR A 610 -1.20 -2.00 -11.66
N LYS A 611 -1.74 -3.23 -11.66
CA LYS A 611 -1.20 -4.38 -12.41
C LYS A 611 -0.92 -4.03 -13.86
N GLN A 612 -1.88 -3.39 -14.52
CA GLN A 612 -1.76 -3.02 -15.93
C GLN A 612 -0.77 -1.87 -16.15
N ALA A 613 -0.74 -0.89 -15.27
CA ALA A 613 0.18 0.23 -15.37
C ALA A 613 1.65 -0.22 -15.28
N ILE A 614 1.96 -1.14 -14.35
CA ILE A 614 3.33 -1.62 -14.06
C ILE A 614 3.70 -2.94 -14.75
N LYS A 615 2.86 -3.45 -15.67
CA LYS A 615 3.18 -4.68 -16.39
C LYS A 615 4.55 -4.62 -17.06
N PRO A 616 5.25 -5.77 -17.23
CA PRO A 616 6.64 -5.80 -17.66
C PRO A 616 6.83 -5.57 -19.18
N PHE A 617 5.84 -5.04 -19.86
CA PHE A 617 5.89 -4.69 -21.26
C PHE A 617 4.98 -3.49 -21.58
N ALA A 618 5.25 -2.83 -22.71
CA ALA A 618 4.32 -1.89 -23.31
C ALA A 618 4.32 -2.09 -24.82
N ILE A 619 3.16 -1.90 -25.46
CA ILE A 619 3.03 -2.04 -26.92
C ILE A 619 2.35 -0.80 -27.47
N LYS A 620 2.95 -0.21 -28.51
CA LYS A 620 2.37 0.93 -29.23
C LYS A 620 2.22 0.59 -30.71
N SER A 621 1.10 1.01 -31.30
CA SER A 621 0.83 0.80 -32.72
C SER A 621 1.19 2.02 -33.56
N TYR A 622 1.87 1.81 -34.70
CA TYR A 622 2.20 2.82 -35.67
C TYR A 622 1.92 2.25 -37.07
N SER A 623 0.86 2.70 -37.72
CA SER A 623 0.45 2.17 -39.00
C SER A 623 0.31 0.64 -39.01
N ASN A 624 1.18 -0.08 -39.75
CA ASN A 624 1.18 -1.54 -39.89
C ASN A 624 2.21 -2.26 -39.00
N ILE A 625 2.82 -1.55 -38.06
CA ILE A 625 3.76 -2.11 -37.08
C ILE A 625 3.28 -1.89 -35.65
N MET A 626 3.71 -2.76 -34.75
CA MET A 626 3.66 -2.57 -33.33
C MET A 626 5.08 -2.54 -32.78
N VAL A 627 5.34 -1.60 -31.87
CA VAL A 627 6.59 -1.50 -31.14
C VAL A 627 6.39 -2.09 -29.76
N VAL A 628 7.08 -3.18 -29.49
CA VAL A 628 7.09 -3.87 -28.20
C VAL A 628 8.28 -3.39 -27.40
N GLU A 629 8.02 -2.91 -26.19
CA GLU A 629 9.00 -2.48 -25.21
C GLU A 629 9.06 -3.52 -24.09
N ASN A 630 10.25 -4.02 -23.79
CA ASN A 630 10.51 -4.85 -22.63
C ASN A 630 10.82 -3.96 -21.43
N ARG A 631 10.07 -4.11 -20.36
CA ARG A 631 10.22 -3.36 -19.09
C ARG A 631 10.83 -4.20 -17.96
N TYR A 632 11.32 -5.39 -18.25
CA TYR A 632 12.24 -6.11 -17.36
C TYR A 632 13.62 -5.45 -17.38
N ASP A 633 14.28 -5.47 -16.24
CA ASP A 633 15.62 -4.89 -16.08
C ASP A 633 16.73 -5.92 -16.41
N PHE A 634 16.44 -7.22 -16.25
CA PHE A 634 17.41 -8.31 -16.40
C PHE A 634 17.00 -9.35 -17.46
N ALA A 635 15.72 -9.66 -17.57
CA ALA A 635 15.21 -10.77 -18.37
C ALA A 635 14.92 -10.37 -19.83
N GLU A 636 15.25 -11.24 -20.78
CA GLU A 636 14.66 -11.21 -22.12
C GLU A 636 13.14 -11.41 -21.99
N LEU A 637 12.36 -10.72 -22.82
CA LEU A 637 10.91 -10.74 -22.71
C LEU A 637 10.34 -12.14 -22.94
N ASP A 638 10.87 -12.84 -23.93
CA ASP A 638 10.46 -14.19 -24.30
C ASP A 638 11.01 -15.30 -23.40
N ASP A 639 11.97 -15.00 -22.50
CA ASP A 639 12.35 -15.93 -21.43
C ASP A 639 11.24 -16.08 -20.38
N LYS A 640 10.51 -15.01 -20.09
CA LYS A 640 9.48 -14.94 -19.07
C LYS A 640 8.08 -15.13 -19.61
N LEU A 641 7.78 -14.58 -20.78
CA LEU A 641 6.41 -14.45 -21.30
C LEU A 641 6.27 -15.10 -22.69
N TYR A 642 5.08 -15.58 -22.97
CA TYR A 642 4.58 -15.75 -24.33
C TYR A 642 3.34 -14.87 -24.52
N PHE A 643 3.03 -14.57 -25.75
CA PHE A 643 1.92 -13.68 -26.09
C PHE A 643 0.88 -14.36 -26.93
N GLU A 644 -0.35 -13.91 -26.84
CA GLU A 644 -1.43 -14.21 -27.77
C GLU A 644 -1.90 -12.90 -28.40
N VAL A 645 -1.83 -12.83 -29.72
CA VAL A 645 -2.27 -11.68 -30.51
C VAL A 645 -3.51 -12.09 -31.28
N ASN A 646 -4.68 -11.55 -30.90
CA ASN A 646 -5.99 -12.01 -31.39
C ASN A 646 -6.18 -13.53 -31.26
N GLY A 647 -5.64 -14.16 -30.21
CA GLY A 647 -5.73 -15.59 -29.96
C GLY A 647 -4.64 -16.44 -30.64
N GLU A 648 -3.79 -15.85 -31.47
CA GLU A 648 -2.65 -16.56 -32.08
C GLU A 648 -1.39 -16.37 -31.22
N ARG A 649 -0.69 -17.47 -30.91
CA ARG A 649 0.53 -17.43 -30.10
C ARG A 649 1.68 -16.77 -30.86
N MET A 650 2.33 -15.82 -30.22
CA MET A 650 3.52 -15.12 -30.67
C MET A 650 4.57 -15.05 -29.56
N GLU A 651 5.84 -14.96 -29.95
CA GLU A 651 6.96 -14.68 -29.04
C GLU A 651 7.67 -13.41 -29.48
N PHE A 652 8.04 -12.56 -28.52
CA PHE A 652 8.71 -11.29 -28.78
C PHE A 652 10.09 -11.30 -28.11
N ASP A 653 11.12 -11.55 -28.92
CA ASP A 653 12.53 -11.55 -28.54
C ASP A 653 13.02 -10.11 -28.36
N VAL A 654 12.70 -9.49 -27.23
CA VAL A 654 13.08 -8.11 -26.92
C VAL A 654 14.01 -8.11 -25.69
N PRO A 655 15.23 -7.56 -25.82
CA PRO A 655 16.20 -7.56 -24.72
C PRO A 655 15.73 -6.70 -23.56
N PRO A 656 16.31 -6.89 -22.36
CA PRO A 656 16.00 -6.09 -21.18
C PRO A 656 16.04 -4.60 -21.47
N ARG A 657 14.98 -3.86 -21.08
CA ARG A 657 14.81 -2.41 -21.33
C ARG A 657 14.88 -1.99 -22.81
N GLY A 658 14.84 -2.96 -23.73
CA GLY A 658 14.88 -2.75 -25.16
C GLY A 658 13.53 -2.51 -25.81
N LYS A 659 13.56 -2.10 -27.08
CA LYS A 659 12.38 -1.93 -27.93
C LYS A 659 12.62 -2.58 -29.27
N LYS A 660 11.60 -3.27 -29.82
CA LYS A 660 11.68 -3.89 -31.13
C LYS A 660 10.36 -3.78 -31.87
N SER A 661 10.44 -3.64 -33.20
CA SER A 661 9.27 -3.52 -34.04
C SER A 661 8.88 -4.88 -34.63
N PHE A 662 7.59 -5.16 -34.61
CA PHE A 662 6.97 -6.37 -35.18
C PHE A 662 5.84 -5.98 -36.14
N PRO A 663 5.49 -6.82 -37.12
CA PRO A 663 4.30 -6.60 -37.94
C PRO A 663 3.05 -6.58 -37.06
N ARG A 664 2.18 -5.59 -37.26
CA ARG A 664 0.87 -5.56 -36.60
C ARG A 664 -0.12 -6.38 -37.41
N PRO A 665 -0.86 -7.32 -36.83
CA PRO A 665 -1.97 -7.98 -37.49
C PRO A 665 -3.01 -7.00 -38.05
N ASN A 666 -3.68 -7.36 -39.13
CA ASN A 666 -4.81 -6.59 -39.65
C ASN A 666 -5.98 -6.66 -38.67
N GLY A 667 -6.72 -5.59 -38.57
CA GLY A 667 -7.91 -5.47 -37.72
C GLY A 667 -8.05 -4.05 -37.17
N ASP A 668 -9.28 -3.68 -36.90
CA ASP A 668 -9.59 -2.37 -36.30
C ASP A 668 -9.23 -2.32 -34.82
N VAL A 669 -9.32 -3.47 -34.17
CA VAL A 669 -8.90 -3.69 -32.76
C VAL A 669 -8.01 -4.93 -32.73
N VAL A 670 -6.84 -4.80 -32.10
CA VAL A 670 -5.90 -5.91 -31.90
C VAL A 670 -5.69 -6.10 -30.41
N MET A 671 -6.09 -7.25 -29.89
CA MET A 671 -5.88 -7.65 -28.50
C MET A 671 -4.58 -8.43 -28.38
N VAL A 672 -3.69 -7.98 -27.49
CA VAL A 672 -2.43 -8.65 -27.16
C VAL A 672 -2.47 -9.02 -25.70
N LYS A 673 -2.42 -10.29 -25.37
CA LYS A 673 -2.37 -10.82 -24.01
C LYS A 673 -1.02 -11.47 -23.74
N ALA A 674 -0.46 -11.24 -22.58
CA ALA A 674 0.81 -11.81 -22.15
C ALA A 674 0.60 -12.81 -21.01
N TYR A 675 1.25 -13.96 -21.13
CA TYR A 675 1.11 -15.07 -20.19
C TYR A 675 2.47 -15.56 -19.70
N GLN A 676 2.49 -16.01 -18.46
CA GLN A 676 3.66 -16.63 -17.84
C GLN A 676 4.11 -17.88 -18.62
N LYS A 677 5.40 -17.94 -19.02
CA LYS A 677 5.95 -19.01 -19.87
C LYS A 677 6.25 -20.29 -19.10
N SER A 678 6.55 -20.21 -17.82
CA SER A 678 6.90 -21.33 -16.94
C SER A 678 6.27 -21.18 -15.54
N ASP A 679 6.25 -22.26 -14.77
CA ASP A 679 5.85 -22.23 -13.35
C ASP A 679 6.83 -21.38 -12.55
N THR A 680 6.29 -20.61 -11.59
CA THR A 680 7.03 -19.84 -10.59
C THR A 680 6.50 -20.14 -9.18
N LEU A 681 7.10 -19.58 -8.13
CA LEU A 681 6.59 -19.72 -6.75
C LEU A 681 5.19 -19.11 -6.58
N TRP A 682 4.84 -18.12 -7.42
CA TRP A 682 3.62 -17.31 -7.28
C TRP A 682 2.56 -17.57 -8.34
N ALA A 683 2.90 -18.17 -9.49
CA ALA A 683 1.94 -18.47 -10.56
C ALA A 683 2.35 -19.70 -11.37
N LYS A 684 1.33 -20.35 -11.94
CA LYS A 684 1.53 -21.43 -12.90
C LYS A 684 1.72 -20.86 -14.30
N LYS A 685 2.36 -21.67 -15.17
CA LYS A 685 2.41 -21.42 -16.60
C LYS A 685 1.01 -21.11 -17.14
N GLY A 686 0.90 -20.08 -17.99
CA GLY A 686 -0.39 -19.65 -18.54
C GLY A 686 -1.14 -18.62 -17.67
N TYR A 687 -0.56 -18.17 -16.56
CA TYR A 687 -1.12 -17.06 -15.81
C TYR A 687 -1.03 -15.76 -16.64
N GLU A 688 -2.15 -15.02 -16.79
CA GLU A 688 -2.19 -13.73 -17.49
C GLU A 688 -1.47 -12.64 -16.70
N VAL A 689 -0.37 -12.14 -17.24
CA VAL A 689 0.46 -11.09 -16.64
C VAL A 689 -0.11 -9.70 -16.95
N GLY A 690 -0.70 -9.52 -18.10
CA GLY A 690 -1.34 -8.30 -18.54
C GLY A 690 -1.70 -8.35 -20.02
N PHE A 691 -2.33 -7.27 -20.48
CA PHE A 691 -2.75 -7.15 -21.88
C PHE A 691 -2.47 -5.75 -22.43
N GLU A 692 -2.61 -5.61 -23.75
CA GLU A 692 -2.66 -4.33 -24.46
C GLU A 692 -3.70 -4.41 -25.56
N GLN A 693 -4.59 -3.43 -25.64
CA GLN A 693 -5.55 -3.31 -26.74
C GLN A 693 -5.11 -2.16 -27.67
N LEU A 694 -4.83 -2.50 -28.92
CA LEU A 694 -4.45 -1.53 -29.94
C LEU A 694 -5.69 -1.20 -30.78
N ILE A 695 -6.25 -0.02 -30.57
CA ILE A 695 -7.40 0.48 -31.32
C ILE A 695 -6.87 1.28 -32.52
N VAL A 696 -7.14 0.77 -33.74
CA VAL A 696 -6.77 1.41 -34.99
C VAL A 696 -7.92 2.23 -35.56
N ASN A 697 -9.09 1.64 -35.56
CA ASN A 697 -10.35 2.29 -35.85
C ASN A 697 -11.35 1.90 -34.78
N ASP A 698 -11.93 2.90 -34.16
CA ASP A 698 -13.05 2.68 -33.24
C ASP A 698 -14.31 2.41 -34.10
N ASN A 699 -14.56 1.13 -34.35
CA ASN A 699 -15.77 0.71 -35.06
C ASN A 699 -16.96 0.81 -34.12
N VAL A 700 -17.40 2.04 -33.90
CA VAL A 700 -18.69 2.28 -33.21
C VAL A 700 -19.79 1.59 -34.03
N PRO A 701 -20.58 0.71 -33.42
CA PRO A 701 -21.77 0.20 -34.05
C PRO A 701 -22.65 1.38 -34.49
N LYS A 702 -22.66 1.71 -35.75
CA LYS A 702 -23.49 2.82 -36.23
C LYS A 702 -24.94 2.42 -36.03
N LEU A 703 -25.71 3.34 -35.45
CA LEU A 703 -27.15 3.22 -35.44
C LEU A 703 -27.61 3.13 -36.91
N GLU A 704 -28.40 2.10 -37.24
CA GLU A 704 -29.03 2.02 -38.56
C GLU A 704 -29.86 3.28 -38.81
N PRO A 705 -29.83 3.85 -40.00
CA PRO A 705 -30.67 4.99 -40.35
C PRO A 705 -32.11 4.68 -40.01
N VAL A 706 -32.78 5.60 -39.33
CA VAL A 706 -34.18 5.42 -38.95
C VAL A 706 -35.06 5.43 -40.17
N ASN A 707 -35.59 4.26 -40.56
CA ASN A 707 -36.66 4.24 -41.52
C ASN A 707 -37.94 4.78 -40.90
N ALA A 708 -38.48 5.85 -41.48
CA ALA A 708 -39.69 6.53 -40.97
C ALA A 708 -41.00 5.80 -41.27
N ASP A 709 -40.95 4.53 -41.64
CA ASP A 709 -42.14 3.73 -42.00
C ASP A 709 -42.96 3.43 -40.74
N GLY A 710 -44.13 4.02 -40.63
CA GLY A 710 -45.10 3.84 -39.55
C GLY A 710 -46.08 5.01 -39.45
N SER A 711 -47.02 4.88 -38.57
CA SER A 711 -47.98 5.96 -38.23
C SER A 711 -48.05 6.14 -36.70
N PHE A 712 -48.28 7.31 -36.29
CA PHE A 712 -48.51 7.62 -34.87
C PHE A 712 -49.70 8.58 -34.71
N GLU A 713 -50.33 8.51 -33.53
CA GLU A 713 -51.36 9.45 -33.11
C GLU A 713 -50.80 10.32 -32.00
N VAL A 714 -51.02 11.62 -32.09
CA VAL A 714 -50.60 12.56 -31.06
C VAL A 714 -51.80 13.21 -30.42
N SER A 715 -51.89 13.22 -29.11
CA SER A 715 -52.93 13.89 -28.37
C SER A 715 -52.34 14.63 -27.18
N GLU A 716 -52.93 15.78 -26.84
CA GLU A 716 -52.51 16.59 -25.69
C GLU A 716 -53.65 16.62 -24.68
N GLN A 717 -53.36 16.28 -23.41
CA GLN A 717 -54.29 16.41 -22.32
C GLN A 717 -53.62 17.09 -21.14
N GLY A 718 -53.92 18.34 -20.87
CA GLY A 718 -53.30 19.15 -19.87
C GLY A 718 -51.82 19.34 -20.14
N ARG A 719 -50.98 18.84 -19.21
CA ARG A 719 -49.52 18.92 -19.34
C ARG A 719 -48.88 17.75 -20.13
N ASN A 720 -49.69 16.71 -20.44
CA ASN A 720 -49.18 15.51 -21.07
C ASN A 720 -49.39 15.53 -22.59
N ILE A 721 -48.33 15.22 -23.34
CA ILE A 721 -48.37 14.90 -24.77
C ILE A 721 -48.26 13.38 -24.85
N THR A 722 -49.32 12.72 -25.34
CA THR A 722 -49.32 11.27 -25.57
C THR A 722 -49.01 11.01 -27.06
N ILE A 723 -48.00 10.19 -27.32
CA ILE A 723 -47.58 9.82 -28.66
C ILE A 723 -47.73 8.30 -28.77
N LYS A 724 -48.62 7.83 -29.63
CA LYS A 724 -48.91 6.41 -29.76
C LYS A 724 -48.63 5.94 -31.17
N GLY A 725 -47.69 5.00 -31.29
CA GLY A 725 -47.41 4.29 -32.51
C GLY A 725 -47.94 2.86 -32.51
N ASN A 726 -47.57 2.06 -33.50
CA ASN A 726 -48.04 0.68 -33.61
C ASN A 726 -47.60 -0.22 -32.43
N ASN A 727 -46.38 -0.01 -31.93
CA ASN A 727 -45.79 -0.86 -30.90
C ASN A 727 -45.28 -0.06 -29.67
N PHE A 728 -45.67 1.21 -29.57
CA PHE A 728 -45.24 2.05 -28.44
C PHE A 728 -46.31 3.06 -28.06
N GLU A 729 -46.27 3.49 -26.81
CA GLU A 729 -47.01 4.60 -26.26
C GLU A 729 -46.13 5.39 -25.29
N TYR A 730 -45.77 6.60 -25.69
CA TYR A 730 -45.01 7.52 -24.90
C TYR A 730 -45.86 8.62 -24.32
N ILE A 731 -45.56 9.02 -23.09
CA ILE A 731 -46.17 10.18 -22.45
C ILE A 731 -45.08 11.14 -22.07
N PHE A 732 -45.09 12.31 -22.67
CA PHE A 732 -44.18 13.40 -22.35
C PHE A 732 -44.89 14.42 -21.44
N ASP A 733 -44.22 14.84 -20.37
CA ASP A 733 -44.74 15.80 -19.41
C ASP A 733 -44.08 17.17 -19.64
N LYS A 734 -44.89 18.12 -20.15
CA LYS A 734 -44.45 19.50 -20.43
C LYS A 734 -43.98 20.25 -19.16
N SER A 735 -44.41 19.83 -17.97
CA SER A 735 -44.03 20.50 -16.72
C SER A 735 -42.65 20.11 -16.23
N THR A 736 -42.11 18.97 -16.68
CA THR A 736 -40.77 18.48 -16.35
C THR A 736 -39.81 18.56 -17.54
N GLY A 737 -40.38 18.71 -18.77
CA GLY A 737 -39.59 18.68 -20.01
C GLY A 737 -39.02 17.32 -20.36
N ASN A 738 -39.56 16.24 -19.79
CA ASN A 738 -39.06 14.87 -19.93
C ASN A 738 -40.19 13.85 -20.09
N PHE A 739 -39.87 12.63 -20.46
CA PHE A 739 -40.83 11.54 -20.59
C PHE A 739 -41.28 11.05 -19.22
N LYS A 740 -42.59 11.00 -19.04
CA LYS A 740 -43.25 10.36 -17.89
C LYS A 740 -43.42 8.86 -18.10
N LYS A 741 -43.56 8.42 -19.36
CA LYS A 741 -43.65 7.03 -19.77
C LYS A 741 -42.94 6.86 -21.08
N LEU A 742 -41.94 5.93 -21.13
CA LEU A 742 -41.23 5.54 -22.35
C LEU A 742 -41.54 4.11 -22.75
N SER A 743 -41.68 3.21 -21.78
CA SER A 743 -42.03 1.81 -21.97
C SER A 743 -42.50 1.23 -20.63
N ASP A 744 -42.93 -0.03 -20.61
CA ASP A 744 -43.28 -0.70 -19.35
C ASP A 744 -42.02 -1.05 -18.50
N ALA A 745 -40.83 -0.97 -19.06
CA ALA A 745 -39.56 -1.17 -18.36
C ALA A 745 -39.14 0.07 -17.53
N VAL A 746 -39.60 1.27 -17.90
CA VAL A 746 -39.31 2.50 -17.16
C VAL A 746 -40.38 2.73 -16.09
N THR A 747 -39.99 2.70 -14.83
CA THR A 747 -40.95 2.73 -13.71
C THR A 747 -41.30 4.13 -13.23
N ARG A 748 -40.48 5.15 -13.57
CA ARG A 748 -40.67 6.56 -13.18
C ARG A 748 -40.34 7.48 -14.33
N SER A 749 -40.68 8.76 -14.21
CA SER A 749 -40.29 9.78 -15.17
C SER A 749 -38.75 9.84 -15.31
N VAL A 750 -38.27 10.07 -16.52
CA VAL A 750 -36.86 10.37 -16.78
C VAL A 750 -36.51 11.72 -16.14
N GLU A 751 -35.36 11.81 -15.55
CA GLU A 751 -34.91 13.00 -14.81
C GLU A 751 -33.52 13.48 -15.28
N TRP A 752 -33.35 14.78 -15.28
CA TRP A 752 -32.00 15.35 -15.33
C TRP A 752 -31.24 15.06 -14.05
N ASN A 753 -29.96 14.72 -14.15
CA ASN A 753 -29.14 14.38 -13.00
C ASN A 753 -27.79 15.08 -13.07
N VAL A 754 -27.43 15.75 -12.00
CA VAL A 754 -26.11 16.39 -11.81
C VAL A 754 -25.38 15.84 -10.59
N TRP A 755 -26.00 14.94 -9.84
CA TRP A 755 -25.50 14.40 -8.59
C TRP A 755 -25.01 12.98 -8.69
N ARG A 756 -23.91 12.70 -8.01
CA ARG A 756 -23.48 11.36 -7.62
C ARG A 756 -23.05 11.35 -6.16
N ALA A 757 -23.01 10.19 -5.52
CA ALA A 757 -22.41 10.05 -4.21
C ALA A 757 -20.93 10.50 -4.25
N PRO A 758 -20.47 11.32 -3.30
CA PRO A 758 -19.06 11.65 -3.22
C PRO A 758 -18.20 10.42 -2.96
N THR A 759 -17.06 10.34 -3.61
CA THR A 759 -16.00 9.39 -3.28
C THR A 759 -15.07 9.96 -2.21
N ASP A 760 -14.19 9.16 -1.64
CA ASP A 760 -13.19 9.66 -0.70
C ASP A 760 -12.27 10.71 -1.34
N ASN A 761 -11.97 10.59 -2.62
CA ASN A 761 -11.21 11.58 -3.39
C ASN A 761 -11.93 12.94 -3.56
N ASP A 762 -13.24 12.98 -3.41
CA ASP A 762 -14.05 14.20 -3.51
C ASP A 762 -14.09 15.00 -2.19
N ARG A 763 -13.47 14.55 -1.12
CA ARG A 763 -13.58 15.15 0.23
C ARG A 763 -13.33 16.66 0.27
N ASN A 764 -12.46 17.18 -0.59
CA ASN A 764 -12.14 18.60 -0.64
C ASN A 764 -13.22 19.42 -1.36
N ILE A 765 -13.90 18.86 -2.36
CA ILE A 765 -14.91 19.53 -3.17
C ILE A 765 -16.36 19.20 -2.74
N MET A 766 -16.55 18.08 -2.02
CA MET A 766 -17.87 17.60 -1.58
C MET A 766 -18.67 18.68 -0.85
N ARG A 767 -18.01 19.45 0.02
CA ARG A 767 -18.65 20.53 0.77
C ARG A 767 -19.22 21.60 -0.15
N ASP A 768 -18.51 21.93 -1.22
CA ASP A 768 -18.96 22.92 -2.21
C ASP A 768 -20.14 22.39 -3.00
N TRP A 769 -20.17 21.11 -3.36
CA TRP A 769 -21.33 20.47 -4.01
C TRP A 769 -22.58 20.47 -3.13
N ILE A 770 -22.40 20.17 -1.83
CA ILE A 770 -23.51 20.20 -0.85
C ILE A 770 -23.99 21.63 -0.65
N ASN A 771 -23.10 22.61 -0.52
CA ASN A 771 -23.44 24.03 -0.37
C ASN A 771 -24.12 24.58 -1.62
N ALA A 772 -23.78 24.08 -2.80
CA ALA A 772 -24.47 24.40 -4.05
C ALA A 772 -25.83 23.67 -4.21
N ASP A 773 -26.19 22.76 -3.30
CA ASP A 773 -27.41 21.94 -3.36
C ASP A 773 -27.56 21.08 -4.64
N TYR A 774 -26.46 20.64 -5.26
CA TYR A 774 -26.53 19.78 -6.46
C TYR A 774 -27.34 18.50 -6.26
N HIS A 775 -27.41 17.98 -5.04
CA HIS A 775 -28.20 16.81 -4.66
C HIS A 775 -29.73 17.08 -4.57
N ARG A 776 -30.14 18.36 -4.75
CA ARG A 776 -31.56 18.81 -4.64
C ARG A 776 -32.02 19.59 -5.87
N GLU A 777 -31.35 19.39 -7.00
CA GLU A 777 -31.74 20.04 -8.26
C GLU A 777 -33.20 19.68 -8.65
N GLN A 778 -33.90 20.71 -9.13
CA GLN A 778 -35.26 20.55 -9.66
C GLN A 778 -35.33 21.11 -11.09
N SER A 779 -36.02 20.39 -11.97
CA SER A 779 -36.28 20.88 -13.31
C SER A 779 -37.41 21.87 -13.29
N TYR A 780 -37.17 23.04 -13.87
CA TYR A 780 -38.18 24.07 -14.14
C TYR A 780 -38.25 24.32 -15.63
N VAL A 781 -39.47 24.22 -16.22
CA VAL A 781 -39.68 24.40 -17.65
C VAL A 781 -40.19 25.83 -17.90
N TYR A 782 -39.48 26.60 -18.69
CA TYR A 782 -39.90 27.92 -19.13
C TYR A 782 -40.86 27.87 -20.31
N ASP A 783 -40.54 26.99 -21.28
CA ASP A 783 -41.33 26.78 -22.49
C ASP A 783 -41.19 25.34 -22.98
N CYS A 784 -42.27 24.81 -23.51
CA CYS A 784 -42.27 23.49 -24.13
C CYS A 784 -43.33 23.45 -25.24
N THR A 785 -42.85 23.39 -26.46
CA THR A 785 -43.68 23.35 -27.67
C THR A 785 -43.44 22.06 -28.43
N TYR A 786 -44.41 21.66 -29.25
CA TYR A 786 -44.21 20.52 -30.15
C TYR A 786 -44.80 20.78 -31.54
N ASP A 787 -44.25 20.10 -32.51
CA ASP A 787 -44.71 20.08 -33.89
C ASP A 787 -44.83 18.64 -34.41
N VAL A 788 -45.80 18.40 -35.25
CA VAL A 788 -46.10 17.08 -35.81
C VAL A 788 -46.01 17.16 -37.33
N THR A 789 -45.03 16.43 -37.85
CA THR A 789 -44.81 16.24 -39.28
C THR A 789 -44.68 14.74 -39.59
N ASP A 790 -43.68 14.31 -40.29
CA ASP A 790 -43.27 12.90 -40.38
C ASP A 790 -42.65 12.39 -39.08
N THR A 791 -42.36 13.31 -38.15
CA THR A 791 -41.89 13.04 -36.79
C THR A 791 -42.67 13.92 -35.81
N VAL A 792 -42.57 13.57 -34.50
CA VAL A 792 -43.03 14.45 -33.44
C VAL A 792 -41.78 15.11 -32.86
N THR A 793 -41.65 16.41 -33.02
CA THR A 793 -40.54 17.20 -32.51
C THR A 793 -40.99 18.01 -31.29
N ILE A 794 -40.41 17.76 -30.11
CA ILE A 794 -40.72 18.49 -28.88
C ILE A 794 -39.48 19.35 -28.53
N LYS A 795 -39.70 20.65 -28.36
CA LYS A 795 -38.63 21.60 -27.96
C LYS A 795 -38.98 22.10 -26.57
N CYS A 796 -38.03 21.96 -25.66
CA CYS A 796 -38.16 22.41 -24.29
C CYS A 796 -37.01 23.32 -23.89
N HIS A 797 -37.30 24.37 -23.17
CA HIS A 797 -36.35 25.22 -22.49
C HIS A 797 -36.53 25.01 -20.97
N ASN A 798 -35.56 24.37 -20.36
CA ASN A 798 -35.57 24.01 -18.95
C ASN A 798 -34.46 24.73 -18.19
N ALA A 799 -34.63 24.83 -16.91
CA ALA A 799 -33.55 25.15 -15.97
C ALA A 799 -33.43 24.08 -14.89
N LEU A 800 -32.24 23.87 -14.38
CA LEU A 800 -32.02 23.17 -13.11
C LEU A 800 -31.77 24.20 -12.02
N ILE A 801 -32.61 24.16 -10.97
CA ILE A 801 -32.66 25.17 -9.91
C ILE A 801 -32.99 24.47 -8.58
N PRO A 802 -32.05 24.45 -7.60
CA PRO A 802 -32.36 24.02 -6.24
C PRO A 802 -33.31 25.01 -5.55
N VAL A 803 -34.07 24.55 -4.56
CA VAL A 803 -35.16 25.31 -3.94
C VAL A 803 -34.73 26.68 -3.39
N VAL A 804 -33.54 26.77 -2.78
CA VAL A 804 -33.05 27.99 -2.11
C VAL A 804 -31.91 28.68 -2.82
N GLN A 805 -31.60 28.25 -4.04
CA GLN A 805 -30.47 28.72 -4.84
C GLN A 805 -30.93 29.46 -6.10
N ARG A 806 -29.97 30.10 -6.79
CA ARG A 806 -30.18 30.64 -8.13
C ARG A 806 -30.10 29.52 -9.17
N LYS A 807 -30.50 29.82 -10.39
CA LYS A 807 -30.41 28.90 -11.52
C LYS A 807 -28.98 28.43 -11.73
N HIS A 808 -28.78 27.10 -11.74
CA HIS A 808 -27.51 26.48 -11.98
C HIS A 808 -27.28 26.17 -13.46
N MET A 809 -28.31 25.70 -14.14
CA MET A 809 -28.18 25.36 -15.56
C MET A 809 -29.37 25.84 -16.35
N ASP A 810 -29.08 26.19 -17.59
CA ASP A 810 -30.04 26.51 -18.63
C ASP A 810 -29.92 25.43 -19.71
N ILE A 811 -30.99 24.74 -20.02
CA ILE A 811 -31.01 23.56 -20.87
C ILE A 811 -32.02 23.73 -21.99
N GLU A 812 -31.56 23.75 -23.22
CA GLU A 812 -32.40 23.65 -24.40
C GLU A 812 -32.37 22.24 -24.93
N THR A 813 -33.52 21.58 -25.06
CA THR A 813 -33.61 20.19 -25.50
C THR A 813 -34.56 20.05 -26.66
N VAL A 814 -34.15 19.30 -27.66
CA VAL A 814 -34.97 18.89 -28.78
C VAL A 814 -35.10 17.37 -28.76
N TRP A 815 -36.31 16.90 -28.61
CA TRP A 815 -36.69 15.50 -28.70
C TRP A 815 -37.35 15.26 -30.06
N THR A 816 -36.83 14.33 -30.85
CA THR A 816 -37.42 13.92 -32.15
C THR A 816 -37.86 12.47 -32.04
N ILE A 817 -39.16 12.24 -32.07
CA ILE A 817 -39.77 10.91 -31.96
C ILE A 817 -40.18 10.46 -33.37
N TYR A 818 -39.68 9.33 -33.78
CA TYR A 818 -39.95 8.73 -35.08
C TYR A 818 -41.10 7.73 -35.01
N ALA A 819 -41.73 7.44 -36.16
CA ALA A 819 -42.87 6.57 -36.27
C ALA A 819 -42.60 5.11 -35.84
N ASN A 820 -41.38 4.66 -35.89
CA ASN A 820 -40.93 3.37 -35.37
C ASN A 820 -40.63 3.32 -33.87
N GLY A 821 -40.81 4.45 -33.14
CA GLY A 821 -40.59 4.56 -31.71
C GLY A 821 -39.17 4.95 -31.27
N ILE A 822 -38.27 5.16 -32.21
CA ILE A 822 -36.94 5.70 -31.88
C ILE A 822 -37.08 7.18 -31.47
N ILE A 823 -36.24 7.58 -30.50
CA ILE A 823 -36.20 8.94 -29.99
C ILE A 823 -34.76 9.45 -30.13
N ASP A 824 -34.59 10.55 -30.87
CA ASP A 824 -33.34 11.32 -30.84
C ASP A 824 -33.48 12.47 -29.84
N MET A 825 -32.40 12.71 -29.09
CA MET A 825 -32.32 13.82 -28.16
C MET A 825 -31.05 14.66 -28.43
N GLN A 826 -31.25 15.94 -28.57
CA GLN A 826 -30.17 16.92 -28.62
C GLN A 826 -30.38 17.94 -27.50
N SER A 827 -29.34 18.18 -26.70
CA SER A 827 -29.41 19.21 -25.65
C SER A 827 -28.22 20.14 -25.71
N SER A 828 -28.48 21.41 -25.46
CA SER A 828 -27.51 22.47 -25.26
C SER A 828 -27.60 22.94 -23.81
N VAL A 829 -26.47 22.96 -23.10
CA VAL A 829 -26.45 23.25 -21.65
C VAL A 829 -25.53 24.43 -21.41
N LYS A 830 -26.06 25.48 -20.76
CA LYS A 830 -25.27 26.58 -20.26
C LYS A 830 -25.22 26.52 -18.74
N VAL A 831 -24.01 26.29 -18.20
CA VAL A 831 -23.75 26.28 -16.76
C VAL A 831 -23.63 27.70 -16.24
N GLY A 832 -24.20 27.95 -15.07
CA GLY A 832 -24.17 29.27 -14.41
C GLY A 832 -22.73 29.65 -13.98
N GLU A 833 -22.49 30.96 -13.85
CA GLU A 833 -21.21 31.47 -13.40
C GLU A 833 -20.97 31.23 -11.90
N ASN A 834 -19.70 31.04 -11.51
CA ASN A 834 -19.26 30.85 -10.12
C ASN A 834 -19.89 29.63 -9.42
N LEU A 835 -20.15 28.57 -10.14
CA LEU A 835 -20.55 27.28 -9.59
C LEU A 835 -19.33 26.38 -9.43
N PRO A 836 -19.30 25.50 -8.40
CA PRO A 836 -18.30 24.44 -8.32
C PRO A 836 -18.33 23.55 -9.58
N VAL A 837 -17.24 22.87 -9.87
CA VAL A 837 -17.23 21.83 -10.91
C VAL A 837 -18.34 20.84 -10.64
N ILE A 838 -19.17 20.56 -11.64
CA ILE A 838 -20.29 19.61 -11.48
C ILE A 838 -19.79 18.16 -11.45
N PRO A 839 -20.30 17.33 -10.52
CA PRO A 839 -19.83 15.94 -10.39
C PRO A 839 -20.25 15.05 -11.56
N ARG A 840 -21.38 15.33 -12.18
CA ARG A 840 -21.90 14.62 -13.36
C ARG A 840 -22.97 15.46 -14.05
N PHE A 841 -23.26 15.16 -15.32
CA PHE A 841 -24.43 15.68 -16.03
C PHE A 841 -24.98 14.63 -16.98
N GLY A 842 -26.26 14.35 -16.89
CA GLY A 842 -26.92 13.37 -17.76
C GLY A 842 -28.38 13.14 -17.43
N LEU A 843 -28.92 12.04 -17.96
CA LEU A 843 -30.28 11.58 -17.70
C LEU A 843 -30.27 10.35 -16.79
N ARG A 844 -31.23 10.28 -15.89
CA ARG A 844 -31.49 9.12 -15.04
C ARG A 844 -32.74 8.41 -15.53
N PHE A 845 -32.62 7.11 -15.81
CA PHE A 845 -33.67 6.19 -16.14
C PHE A 845 -33.92 5.22 -14.97
N PHE A 846 -35.15 5.00 -14.59
CA PHE A 846 -35.52 4.06 -13.53
C PHE A 846 -36.08 2.80 -14.18
N THR A 847 -35.28 1.79 -14.34
CA THR A 847 -35.59 0.53 -15.00
C THR A 847 -35.85 -0.61 -14.01
N LYS A 848 -36.44 -1.73 -14.48
CA LYS A 848 -36.70 -2.91 -13.65
C LYS A 848 -35.70 -4.04 -13.84
N GLY A 849 -34.89 -4.00 -14.86
CA GLY A 849 -34.07 -5.13 -15.27
C GLY A 849 -32.78 -5.27 -14.45
N GLU A 850 -32.33 -6.52 -14.33
CA GLU A 850 -31.01 -6.85 -13.78
C GLU A 850 -29.96 -6.97 -14.90
N ASN A 851 -30.37 -7.34 -16.11
CA ASN A 851 -29.44 -7.59 -17.22
C ASN A 851 -29.04 -6.28 -17.89
N VAL A 852 -27.74 -6.12 -18.10
CA VAL A 852 -27.14 -4.97 -18.76
C VAL A 852 -26.23 -5.47 -19.88
N LYS A 853 -26.45 -4.95 -21.11
CA LYS A 853 -25.55 -5.13 -22.23
C LYS A 853 -24.98 -3.77 -22.62
N TYR A 854 -23.68 -3.68 -22.83
CA TYR A 854 -23.08 -2.41 -23.24
C TYR A 854 -21.86 -2.62 -24.15
N TYR A 855 -21.55 -1.63 -24.94
CA TYR A 855 -20.29 -1.50 -25.67
C TYR A 855 -19.52 -0.30 -25.09
N GLY A 856 -18.42 -0.59 -24.40
CA GLY A 856 -17.64 0.41 -23.66
C GLY A 856 -16.45 -0.24 -22.98
N TYR A 857 -15.74 0.49 -22.14
CA TYR A 857 -14.66 -0.07 -21.32
C TYR A 857 -15.21 -0.93 -20.18
N GLY A 858 -14.79 -2.19 -20.16
CA GLY A 858 -15.19 -3.20 -19.18
C GLY A 858 -14.15 -4.33 -19.07
N PRO A 859 -14.42 -5.43 -18.32
CA PRO A 859 -15.68 -5.73 -17.59
C PRO A 859 -15.84 -4.99 -16.26
N TYR A 860 -14.74 -4.43 -15.69
CA TYR A 860 -14.72 -3.75 -14.40
C TYR A 860 -15.20 -2.30 -14.53
N GLU A 861 -15.46 -1.65 -13.39
CA GLU A 861 -15.71 -0.21 -13.38
C GLU A 861 -14.55 0.56 -14.01
N SER A 862 -14.85 1.64 -14.67
CA SER A 862 -13.86 2.47 -15.36
C SER A 862 -14.24 3.95 -15.32
N TYR A 863 -13.21 4.79 -15.23
CA TYR A 863 -13.30 6.23 -15.21
C TYR A 863 -12.27 6.82 -16.18
N SER A 864 -12.36 8.10 -16.49
CA SER A 864 -11.44 8.76 -17.41
C SER A 864 -9.96 8.65 -17.02
N ASP A 865 -9.68 8.54 -15.74
CA ASP A 865 -8.36 8.43 -15.12
C ASP A 865 -8.04 7.05 -14.52
N LYS A 866 -9.00 6.08 -14.63
CA LYS A 866 -8.88 4.71 -14.13
C LYS A 866 -9.57 3.75 -15.10
N HIS A 867 -8.86 3.25 -16.13
CA HIS A 867 -9.41 2.34 -17.13
C HIS A 867 -8.38 1.42 -17.81
N LEU A 868 -7.14 1.35 -17.29
CA LEU A 868 -6.11 0.47 -17.86
C LEU A 868 -6.43 -1.01 -17.65
N CYS A 869 -7.14 -1.34 -16.56
CA CYS A 869 -7.57 -2.71 -16.28
C CYS A 869 -8.75 -3.16 -17.14
N THR A 870 -9.27 -2.29 -17.98
CA THR A 870 -10.42 -2.54 -18.86
C THR A 870 -10.04 -2.45 -20.33
N TYR A 871 -10.89 -2.96 -21.21
CA TYR A 871 -10.74 -2.87 -22.64
C TYR A 871 -12.09 -2.60 -23.30
N LEU A 872 -12.04 -2.03 -24.48
CA LEU A 872 -13.24 -1.68 -25.25
C LEU A 872 -13.80 -2.93 -25.93
N ASP A 873 -14.98 -3.36 -25.53
CA ASP A 873 -15.68 -4.52 -26.12
C ASP A 873 -17.20 -4.46 -25.81
N GLU A 874 -17.94 -5.45 -26.31
CA GLU A 874 -19.31 -5.69 -25.93
C GLU A 874 -19.38 -6.62 -24.71
N PHE A 875 -20.04 -6.15 -23.65
CA PHE A 875 -20.20 -6.90 -22.41
C PHE A 875 -21.65 -7.16 -22.09
N ASN A 876 -21.90 -8.36 -21.53
CA ASN A 876 -23.17 -8.75 -20.93
C ASN A 876 -22.93 -8.99 -19.44
N THR A 877 -23.65 -8.29 -18.59
CA THR A 877 -23.46 -8.29 -17.13
C THR A 877 -24.79 -8.10 -16.42
N THR A 878 -24.75 -8.01 -15.10
CA THR A 878 -25.91 -7.67 -14.28
C THR A 878 -25.65 -6.40 -13.46
N VAL A 879 -26.70 -5.71 -13.00
CA VAL A 879 -26.59 -4.57 -12.11
C VAL A 879 -25.82 -4.97 -10.84
N SER A 880 -26.10 -6.15 -10.30
CA SER A 880 -25.43 -6.67 -9.11
C SER A 880 -23.94 -6.91 -9.33
N ASP A 881 -23.51 -7.37 -10.51
CA ASP A 881 -22.10 -7.61 -10.84
C ASP A 881 -21.32 -6.30 -11.12
N MET A 882 -22.03 -5.22 -11.39
CA MET A 882 -21.42 -3.89 -11.60
C MET A 882 -21.16 -3.14 -10.29
N TYR A 883 -21.67 -3.64 -9.17
CA TYR A 883 -21.49 -3.02 -7.86
C TYR A 883 -20.13 -3.36 -7.25
N GLU A 884 -19.36 -2.34 -6.88
CA GLU A 884 -18.11 -2.49 -6.14
C GLU A 884 -18.35 -2.21 -4.66
N PRO A 885 -18.20 -3.22 -3.78
CA PRO A 885 -18.59 -3.11 -2.37
C PRO A 885 -17.48 -2.47 -1.51
N TYR A 886 -17.11 -1.22 -1.80
CA TYR A 886 -16.18 -0.48 -0.95
C TYR A 886 -16.63 -0.47 0.50
N ILE A 887 -15.71 -0.66 1.45
CA ILE A 887 -16.04 -0.75 2.90
C ILE A 887 -16.82 0.47 3.35
N LYS A 888 -16.34 1.67 2.99
CA LYS A 888 -17.15 2.89 3.12
C LYS A 888 -17.94 3.09 1.84
N PRO A 889 -19.29 2.94 1.86
CA PRO A 889 -20.12 3.09 0.67
C PRO A 889 -19.94 4.45 -0.01
N GLN A 890 -19.68 4.43 -1.31
CA GLN A 890 -19.44 5.61 -2.12
C GLN A 890 -19.80 5.33 -3.58
N GLU A 891 -19.74 6.34 -4.45
CA GLU A 891 -19.98 6.16 -5.89
C GLU A 891 -19.05 5.10 -6.48
N ASN A 892 -19.61 4.19 -7.27
CA ASN A 892 -18.88 3.10 -7.92
C ASN A 892 -19.60 2.65 -9.20
N GLY A 893 -19.06 1.66 -9.91
CA GLY A 893 -19.70 0.98 -11.03
C GLY A 893 -19.91 1.84 -12.28
N SER A 894 -19.12 2.90 -12.48
CA SER A 894 -19.14 3.65 -13.74
C SER A 894 -18.44 2.88 -14.87
N HIS A 895 -18.95 3.00 -16.11
CA HIS A 895 -18.30 2.48 -17.32
C HIS A 895 -18.04 3.61 -18.30
N PHE A 896 -16.75 3.93 -18.43
CA PHE A 896 -16.23 5.00 -19.27
C PHE A 896 -16.22 4.62 -20.74
N GLY A 897 -16.32 5.61 -21.62
CA GLY A 897 -16.15 5.44 -23.07
C GLY A 897 -17.24 4.60 -23.73
N THR A 898 -18.41 4.50 -23.09
CA THR A 898 -19.55 3.72 -23.57
C THR A 898 -20.15 4.34 -24.82
N ARG A 899 -20.54 3.49 -25.78
CA ARG A 899 -21.22 3.87 -27.03
C ARG A 899 -22.70 3.55 -27.01
N TYR A 900 -23.04 2.44 -26.37
CA TYR A 900 -24.42 2.12 -26.06
C TYR A 900 -24.51 1.31 -24.77
N VAL A 901 -25.63 1.46 -24.13
CA VAL A 901 -26.08 0.60 -23.03
C VAL A 901 -27.51 0.15 -23.29
N GLU A 902 -27.78 -1.10 -23.01
CA GLU A 902 -29.09 -1.73 -23.20
C GLU A 902 -29.48 -2.46 -21.91
N THR A 903 -30.71 -2.23 -21.47
CA THR A 903 -31.34 -2.95 -20.36
C THR A 903 -32.78 -3.19 -20.69
N GLU A 904 -33.29 -4.42 -20.49
CA GLU A 904 -34.66 -4.82 -20.85
C GLU A 904 -34.98 -4.39 -22.30
N ASN A 905 -35.91 -3.44 -22.45
CA ASN A 905 -36.43 -2.95 -23.73
C ASN A 905 -35.94 -1.52 -24.06
N ILE A 906 -34.88 -1.05 -23.41
CA ILE A 906 -34.31 0.28 -23.64
C ILE A 906 -32.86 0.15 -24.05
N ARG A 907 -32.52 0.80 -25.14
CA ARG A 907 -31.16 1.03 -25.58
C ARG A 907 -30.90 2.52 -25.69
N VAL A 908 -29.88 2.98 -25.00
CA VAL A 908 -29.34 4.35 -25.12
C VAL A 908 -28.01 4.27 -25.83
N SER A 909 -27.83 5.09 -26.85
CA SER A 909 -26.60 5.15 -27.65
C SER A 909 -26.26 6.58 -28.02
N SER A 910 -24.98 6.83 -28.31
CA SER A 910 -24.50 8.15 -28.74
C SER A 910 -23.32 8.01 -29.69
N ASP A 911 -23.22 8.94 -30.64
CA ASP A 911 -22.03 9.06 -31.53
C ASP A 911 -20.81 9.57 -30.75
N THR A 912 -21.03 10.24 -29.61
CA THR A 912 -19.98 10.68 -28.69
C THR A 912 -19.94 9.73 -27.49
N PRO A 913 -18.74 9.28 -27.05
CA PRO A 913 -18.64 8.43 -25.87
C PRO A 913 -19.23 9.09 -24.64
N PHE A 914 -19.93 8.30 -23.83
CA PHE A 914 -20.45 8.74 -22.53
C PHE A 914 -20.05 7.76 -21.44
N SER A 915 -20.35 8.08 -20.21
CA SER A 915 -20.23 7.15 -19.08
C SER A 915 -21.61 6.79 -18.56
N PHE A 916 -21.80 5.55 -18.12
CA PHE A 916 -23.00 5.14 -17.42
C PHE A 916 -22.67 4.40 -16.14
N SER A 917 -23.61 4.38 -15.19
CA SER A 917 -23.62 3.52 -14.00
C SER A 917 -25.03 2.98 -13.82
N ALA A 918 -25.17 1.74 -13.37
CA ALA A 918 -26.44 1.05 -13.21
C ALA A 918 -26.69 0.61 -11.77
#